data_0dfe9c1a034019ae76ba1defcc469bc4
#
_entry.id   0dfe9c1a034019ae76ba1defcc469bc4
#
_cell.length_a   1.000
_cell.length_b   1.000
_cell.length_c   1.000
_cell.angle_alpha   90.00
_cell.angle_beta   90.00
_cell.angle_gamma   90.00
#
_symmetry.space_group_name_H-M   'P 1'
#
loop_
_entity.id
_entity.type
_entity.pdbx_description
1 polymer ?
#
loop_
_entity_poly.entity_id
_entity_poly.type
_entity_poly.pdbx_seq_one_letter_code
_entity_poly.pdbx_strand_id
1 'polypeptide(L)'
;MPPTPYARYAMLTEREKTMKCRKITACLLALLMTCSAVASCTGGGTSDVTATGTDTGSATESATVVATDRATDTEHGSESESETAPIPAVKENVPTSGTSVTFYHNENNSLFLTAEGLDAAVTEDAEVGTVLSLRAAGGSEHTLTLNYGEYVRAHGLEPATVGGTQYVILRFRVENGDAASLRLGTATEAGATSRPLAGAYDPADAGWQSVLYAVGNFKWAGKPSDGDAFAGITLSLFRSAPAQGETVHLYSVTLTSDLPTALAALGYTDQLLGGGDTSGVVWNDPVQHVRLTAPDEDESVALWFDHITEKTLQTTVTPTDKAGYTVRLARNEIEDCQFFLAPATDRTFRLELSPMTNEAGKTLETSLLYTVYHDVAGERMPDAIPPVSAPIAVRGGQSQGFVVKVKSTAESEAGLYRAELKVFDEETGRQIKAAYVYAYVWDFTLSDKTEMRTAMQMLYWRIYRTYPEGTDTEKLAINYYEFLLDNRINAMALPFGVREERVWKYMDNPRVNSFWIPGVDEDRHAEYTASVYEILGRVEGRREKAFFYRVDEPTTPEMLNKLAKVAASIAPYYKEYHMVTPCYVNIDLSDGRDQIEFMKDYVDIWCHKMNAFTPRWLEFAKGAQYVQTAAQDKKYGEYADRIAAEVAGGDQSWTYFCFEPTAPYVNWMANGDGTEPIVSFWQCKLLGIQGVLFWGVNEWRDNMYDLYEPATNSWGDGILIYSGAPFGIDTPVSSLRLETIRDGIEDYQYLCMLEQAAGKQAVDELVRLVTTNVLVYTSDDDYLAAVRVLLGDRLEQALKG
;
A
#
# COMPACT_ATOMS: atom_id res chain seq x y z
N MET A 1 44.51 13.68 5.36
CA MET A 1 44.41 12.22 5.35
C MET A 1 43.77 11.81 4.03
N PRO A 2 44.21 10.76 3.36
CA PRO A 2 43.49 10.28 2.17
C PRO A 2 42.12 9.80 2.58
N PRO A 3 41.07 10.07 1.77
CA PRO A 3 39.71 9.65 2.11
C PRO A 3 39.67 8.12 2.23
N THR A 4 38.89 7.64 3.18
CA THR A 4 38.65 6.20 3.38
C THR A 4 38.08 5.57 2.11
N PRO A 5 38.28 4.25 1.88
CA PRO A 5 37.74 3.54 0.70
C PRO A 5 36.23 3.77 0.52
N TYR A 6 35.49 3.96 1.58
CA TYR A 6 34.05 4.25 1.59
C TYR A 6 33.69 5.64 1.00
N ALA A 7 34.49 6.67 1.31
CA ALA A 7 34.28 8.00 0.74
C ALA A 7 34.55 8.04 -0.78
N ARG A 8 35.46 7.19 -1.27
CA ARG A 8 35.68 7.03 -2.71
C ARG A 8 34.54 6.29 -3.42
N TYR A 9 33.92 5.32 -2.74
CA TYR A 9 32.79 4.57 -3.30
C TYR A 9 31.53 5.44 -3.43
N ALA A 10 31.22 6.23 -2.39
CA ALA A 10 30.12 7.20 -2.44
C ALA A 10 30.33 8.26 -3.55
N MET A 11 31.57 8.74 -3.74
CA MET A 11 31.88 9.68 -4.82
C MET A 11 31.79 9.07 -6.21
N LEU A 12 32.02 7.77 -6.35
CA LEU A 12 31.91 7.06 -7.64
C LEU A 12 30.44 6.81 -7.99
N THR A 13 29.60 6.43 -7.02
CA THR A 13 28.14 6.28 -7.25
C THR A 13 27.46 7.61 -7.55
N GLU A 14 27.85 8.71 -6.89
CA GLU A 14 27.35 10.04 -7.25
C GLU A 14 27.85 10.52 -8.62
N ARG A 15 29.09 10.21 -9.01
CA ARG A 15 29.55 10.50 -10.37
C ARG A 15 28.81 9.68 -11.41
N GLU A 16 28.49 8.43 -11.16
CA GLU A 16 27.67 7.61 -12.06
C GLU A 16 26.22 8.07 -12.11
N LYS A 17 25.61 8.39 -10.97
CA LYS A 17 24.25 8.98 -10.92
C LYS A 17 24.19 10.32 -11.63
N THR A 18 25.19 11.21 -11.42
CA THR A 18 25.29 12.51 -12.10
C THR A 18 25.56 12.34 -13.61
N MET A 19 26.29 11.32 -14.02
CA MET A 19 26.47 10.99 -15.45
C MET A 19 25.21 10.35 -16.04
N LYS A 20 24.48 9.50 -15.29
CA LYS A 20 23.19 8.95 -15.74
C LYS A 20 22.13 10.05 -15.86
N CYS A 21 22.00 10.93 -14.88
CA CYS A 21 21.10 12.10 -14.98
C CYS A 21 21.48 13.00 -16.17
N ARG A 22 22.75 13.29 -16.41
CA ARG A 22 23.16 14.08 -17.56
C ARG A 22 22.91 13.35 -18.89
N LYS A 23 23.02 12.02 -18.94
CA LYS A 23 22.67 11.22 -20.12
C LYS A 23 21.17 11.13 -20.35
N ILE A 24 20.39 10.97 -19.28
CA ILE A 24 18.91 10.98 -19.35
C ILE A 24 18.42 12.36 -19.76
N THR A 25 18.96 13.44 -19.21
CA THR A 25 18.62 14.83 -19.62
C THR A 25 19.07 15.10 -21.07
N ALA A 26 20.19 14.55 -21.52
CA ALA A 26 20.61 14.66 -22.90
C ALA A 26 19.76 13.82 -23.86
N CYS A 27 19.29 12.63 -23.45
CA CYS A 27 18.35 11.82 -24.21
C CYS A 27 16.96 12.45 -24.27
N LEU A 28 16.47 13.03 -23.17
CA LEU A 28 15.21 13.78 -23.15
C LEU A 28 15.27 15.07 -23.99
N LEU A 29 16.38 15.79 -23.96
CA LEU A 29 16.59 16.94 -24.85
C LEU A 29 16.74 16.51 -26.33
N ALA A 30 17.37 15.36 -26.62
CA ALA A 30 17.44 14.83 -27.97
C ALA A 30 16.07 14.34 -28.47
N LEU A 31 15.24 13.73 -27.59
CA LEU A 31 13.88 13.34 -27.92
C LEU A 31 12.97 14.58 -28.16
N LEU A 32 13.13 15.62 -27.36
CA LEU A 32 12.40 16.88 -27.55
C LEU A 32 12.82 17.61 -28.83
N MET A 33 14.10 17.54 -29.21
CA MET A 33 14.58 18.11 -30.48
C MET A 33 14.14 17.29 -31.71
N THR A 34 14.02 15.96 -31.60
CA THR A 34 13.49 15.12 -32.68
C THR A 34 11.97 15.28 -32.87
N CYS A 35 11.21 15.48 -31.80
CA CYS A 35 9.78 15.81 -31.92
C CYS A 35 9.54 17.21 -32.53
N SER A 36 10.43 18.17 -32.30
CA SER A 36 10.33 19.50 -32.91
C SER A 36 10.73 19.53 -34.39
N ALA A 37 11.56 18.56 -34.84
CA ALA A 37 11.96 18.47 -36.26
C ALA A 37 10.93 17.79 -37.15
N VAL A 38 10.00 17.00 -36.58
CA VAL A 38 8.92 16.37 -37.35
C VAL A 38 7.71 17.29 -37.53
N ALA A 39 7.59 18.35 -36.70
CA ALA A 39 6.49 19.34 -36.83
C ALA A 39 6.75 20.44 -37.85
N SER A 40 7.93 20.53 -38.51
CA SER A 40 8.27 21.59 -39.45
C SER A 40 8.34 21.20 -40.93
N CYS A 41 7.86 20.02 -41.31
CA CYS A 41 7.85 19.52 -42.68
C CYS A 41 6.43 19.25 -43.26
N THR A 42 5.44 20.04 -42.96
CA THR A 42 4.22 20.11 -43.77
C THR A 42 3.69 21.51 -43.73
N GLY A 43 4.24 22.34 -44.61
CA GLY A 43 3.76 23.66 -44.90
C GLY A 43 4.06 24.03 -46.33
N GLY A 44 3.04 24.11 -47.13
CA GLY A 44 3.18 24.74 -48.46
C GLY A 44 2.16 24.25 -49.45
N GLY A 45 1.16 25.10 -49.71
CA GLY A 45 0.30 24.90 -50.89
C GLY A 45 -1.03 25.62 -50.75
N THR A 46 -1.00 26.93 -50.96
CA THR A 46 -2.18 27.81 -51.17
C THR A 46 -2.92 27.44 -52.45
N SER A 47 -4.25 27.41 -52.40
CA SER A 47 -5.07 28.03 -53.46
C SER A 47 -6.53 28.18 -52.98
N ASP A 48 -6.95 29.43 -53.00
CA ASP A 48 -8.34 29.87 -52.93
C ASP A 48 -9.23 29.22 -54.00
N VAL A 49 -10.43 28.80 -53.61
CA VAL A 49 -11.61 29.00 -54.48
C VAL A 49 -12.85 29.13 -53.58
N THR A 50 -13.51 30.25 -53.72
CA THR A 50 -14.86 30.57 -53.32
C THR A 50 -15.90 29.73 -54.07
N ALA A 51 -16.95 29.29 -53.43
CA ALA A 51 -18.35 29.47 -53.84
C ALA A 51 -19.36 28.64 -53.05
N THR A 52 -20.26 29.36 -52.43
CA THR A 52 -21.72 29.23 -52.39
C THR A 52 -22.43 27.90 -52.21
N GLY A 53 -23.05 27.79 -51.08
CA GLY A 53 -24.44 27.42 -50.80
C GLY A 53 -25.01 26.10 -51.32
N THR A 54 -25.51 25.35 -50.42
CA THR A 54 -26.93 25.05 -50.24
C THR A 54 -27.15 24.07 -49.10
N ASP A 55 -28.09 24.45 -48.33
CA ASP A 55 -28.80 23.74 -47.28
C ASP A 55 -29.22 22.34 -47.69
N THR A 56 -28.90 21.28 -46.90
CA THR A 56 -29.76 20.15 -46.67
C THR A 56 -29.43 19.54 -45.30
N GLY A 57 -30.37 19.74 -44.40
CA GLY A 57 -30.33 19.16 -43.07
C GLY A 57 -30.36 17.61 -43.13
N SER A 58 -29.46 17.01 -42.44
CA SER A 58 -29.61 15.65 -42.04
C SER A 58 -29.79 15.64 -40.50
N ALA A 59 -31.06 15.51 -40.13
CA ALA A 59 -31.41 15.20 -38.75
C ALA A 59 -30.89 13.81 -38.39
N THR A 60 -29.96 13.75 -37.47
CA THR A 60 -29.65 12.54 -36.76
C THR A 60 -30.82 12.22 -35.83
N GLU A 61 -31.60 11.23 -36.15
CA GLU A 61 -32.64 10.71 -35.28
C GLU A 61 -31.98 9.98 -34.11
N SER A 62 -32.04 10.61 -32.92
CA SER A 62 -31.81 9.90 -31.68
C SER A 62 -32.96 8.94 -31.45
N ALA A 63 -32.70 7.64 -31.48
CA ALA A 63 -33.71 6.64 -31.18
C ALA A 63 -34.02 6.68 -29.69
N THR A 64 -35.17 7.26 -29.34
CA THR A 64 -35.72 7.14 -27.98
C THR A 64 -36.43 5.80 -27.91
N VAL A 65 -36.02 4.97 -26.93
CA VAL A 65 -36.68 3.66 -26.70
C VAL A 65 -38.06 3.95 -26.10
N VAL A 66 -39.07 3.75 -26.91
CA VAL A 66 -40.48 3.84 -26.49
C VAL A 66 -40.96 2.43 -26.15
N ALA A 67 -41.39 2.21 -24.92
CA ALA A 67 -42.10 1.01 -24.51
C ALA A 67 -43.45 0.92 -25.28
N THR A 68 -43.66 -0.16 -25.99
CA THR A 68 -44.98 -0.42 -26.64
C THR A 68 -45.82 -1.25 -25.68
N ASP A 69 -46.88 -0.60 -25.17
CA ASP A 69 -48.00 -1.26 -24.53
C ASP A 69 -48.66 -2.28 -25.49
N ARG A 70 -48.84 -3.52 -25.03
CA ARG A 70 -49.77 -4.47 -25.61
C ARG A 70 -50.60 -5.15 -24.52
N ALA A 71 -51.71 -4.56 -24.25
CA ALA A 71 -52.80 -5.24 -23.56
C ALA A 71 -53.54 -6.15 -24.56
N THR A 72 -53.77 -7.39 -24.20
CA THR A 72 -54.95 -8.17 -24.58
C THR A 72 -55.23 -9.28 -23.59
N ASP A 73 -56.46 -9.29 -23.16
CA ASP A 73 -57.17 -10.24 -22.29
C ASP A 73 -57.23 -11.69 -22.79
N THR A 74 -57.42 -12.56 -21.83
CA THR A 74 -58.41 -13.63 -21.66
C THR A 74 -57.91 -15.04 -21.44
N GLU A 75 -58.24 -15.47 -20.24
CA GLU A 75 -58.88 -16.75 -19.77
C GLU A 75 -58.25 -18.14 -19.91
N HIS A 76 -58.14 -18.71 -18.71
CA HIS A 76 -58.41 -20.09 -18.21
C HIS A 76 -57.70 -21.32 -18.76
N GLY A 77 -57.08 -22.03 -17.81
CA GLY A 77 -57.00 -23.48 -17.83
C GLY A 77 -55.86 -24.12 -17.03
N SER A 78 -56.21 -24.51 -15.76
CA SER A 78 -55.73 -25.65 -14.94
C SER A 78 -54.27 -26.03 -14.81
N GLU A 79 -53.79 -25.85 -13.62
CA GLU A 79 -53.02 -26.70 -12.69
C GLU A 79 -52.04 -27.75 -13.24
N SER A 80 -50.73 -27.49 -12.98
CA SER A 80 -49.86 -28.48 -12.35
C SER A 80 -48.79 -27.73 -11.57
N GLU A 81 -48.77 -27.84 -10.27
CA GLU A 81 -47.76 -27.28 -9.34
C GLU A 81 -46.43 -27.98 -9.59
N SER A 82 -45.44 -27.22 -10.05
CA SER A 82 -44.03 -27.50 -9.78
C SER A 82 -43.53 -26.33 -8.92
N GLU A 83 -43.18 -26.62 -7.68
CA GLU A 83 -42.50 -25.66 -6.78
C GLU A 83 -41.21 -25.20 -7.45
N THR A 84 -41.24 -24.08 -8.13
CA THR A 84 -40.08 -23.28 -8.47
C THR A 84 -39.79 -22.40 -7.26
N ALA A 85 -38.60 -22.51 -6.73
CA ALA A 85 -38.10 -21.60 -5.67
C ALA A 85 -38.38 -20.14 -6.05
N PRO A 86 -38.85 -19.29 -5.14
CA PRO A 86 -39.18 -17.92 -5.47
C PRO A 86 -37.92 -17.20 -5.96
N ILE A 87 -37.98 -16.68 -7.18
CA ILE A 87 -36.97 -15.75 -7.72
C ILE A 87 -36.86 -14.61 -6.71
N PRO A 88 -35.67 -14.29 -6.21
CA PRO A 88 -35.51 -13.17 -5.30
C PRO A 88 -36.05 -11.92 -5.98
N ALA A 89 -37.05 -11.26 -5.39
CA ALA A 89 -37.53 -9.98 -5.85
C ALA A 89 -36.32 -9.05 -6.06
N VAL A 90 -36.19 -8.50 -7.28
CA VAL A 90 -35.19 -7.48 -7.61
C VAL A 90 -35.36 -6.37 -6.59
N LYS A 91 -34.47 -6.27 -5.63
CA LYS A 91 -34.47 -5.17 -4.67
C LYS A 91 -34.11 -3.93 -5.44
N GLU A 92 -35.10 -3.08 -5.67
CA GLU A 92 -34.84 -1.73 -6.17
C GLU A 92 -33.80 -1.07 -5.26
N ASN A 93 -32.72 -0.58 -5.89
CA ASN A 93 -31.69 0.32 -5.39
C ASN A 93 -31.83 0.72 -3.92
N VAL A 94 -31.28 -0.07 -3.04
CA VAL A 94 -30.96 0.37 -1.70
C VAL A 94 -29.45 0.52 -1.65
N PRO A 95 -28.91 1.69 -1.33
CA PRO A 95 -27.50 1.83 -1.01
C PRO A 95 -27.18 0.80 0.08
N THR A 96 -26.33 -0.15 -0.19
CA THR A 96 -25.97 -1.21 0.76
C THR A 96 -25.06 -0.68 1.88
N SER A 97 -24.40 0.43 1.64
CA SER A 97 -23.78 1.32 2.61
C SER A 97 -23.87 2.70 1.99
N GLY A 98 -23.69 3.79 2.72
CA GLY A 98 -23.72 5.15 2.15
C GLY A 98 -22.73 5.43 1.00
N THR A 99 -22.04 4.43 0.50
CA THR A 99 -20.92 4.50 -0.43
C THR A 99 -21.16 3.73 -1.74
N SER A 100 -22.28 3.02 -1.91
CA SER A 100 -22.56 2.24 -3.11
C SER A 100 -23.88 2.61 -3.74
N VAL A 101 -23.90 2.90 -5.04
CA VAL A 101 -25.10 3.17 -5.83
C VAL A 101 -25.11 2.27 -7.06
N THR A 102 -26.19 1.50 -7.22
CA THR A 102 -26.36 0.58 -8.34
C THR A 102 -27.48 1.04 -9.26
N PHE A 103 -27.20 1.14 -10.55
CA PHE A 103 -28.20 1.23 -11.58
C PHE A 103 -28.57 -0.19 -12.04
N TYR A 104 -29.80 -0.57 -11.85
CA TYR A 104 -30.38 -1.79 -12.44
C TYR A 104 -31.20 -1.42 -13.67
N HIS A 105 -31.03 -2.21 -14.71
CA HIS A 105 -31.81 -2.01 -15.90
C HIS A 105 -33.18 -2.65 -15.74
N ASN A 106 -34.24 -1.85 -15.88
CA ASN A 106 -35.63 -2.25 -15.95
C ASN A 106 -36.40 -1.27 -16.86
N GLU A 107 -37.66 -1.54 -17.16
CA GLU A 107 -38.46 -0.69 -18.06
C GLU A 107 -38.55 0.77 -17.57
N ASN A 108 -38.67 0.99 -16.27
CA ASN A 108 -38.78 2.32 -15.69
C ASN A 108 -37.46 3.12 -15.79
N ASN A 109 -36.32 2.45 -15.78
CA ASN A 109 -35.00 3.07 -15.81
C ASN A 109 -34.50 3.36 -17.23
N SER A 110 -35.18 2.88 -18.28
CA SER A 110 -34.81 3.13 -19.68
C SER A 110 -34.79 4.60 -20.04
N LEU A 111 -35.57 5.43 -19.34
CA LEU A 111 -35.62 6.88 -19.53
C LEU A 111 -34.29 7.60 -19.31
N PHE A 112 -33.38 6.99 -18.55
CA PHE A 112 -32.06 7.53 -18.22
C PHE A 112 -30.96 7.07 -19.18
N LEU A 113 -31.34 6.29 -20.22
CA LEU A 113 -30.40 5.72 -21.19
C LEU A 113 -30.52 6.40 -22.55
N THR A 114 -29.38 6.61 -23.18
CA THR A 114 -29.29 7.04 -24.59
C THR A 114 -28.41 6.07 -25.33
N ALA A 115 -28.91 5.46 -26.39
CA ALA A 115 -28.21 4.51 -27.23
C ALA A 115 -27.90 5.13 -28.60
N GLU A 116 -26.64 5.06 -29.05
CA GLU A 116 -26.20 5.51 -30.36
C GLU A 116 -25.57 4.36 -31.14
N GLY A 117 -26.03 4.13 -32.34
CA GLY A 117 -25.58 3.03 -33.17
C GLY A 117 -25.91 1.64 -32.60
N LEU A 118 -26.86 1.55 -31.68
CA LEU A 118 -27.29 0.32 -31.02
C LEU A 118 -28.81 0.11 -31.15
N ASP A 119 -29.19 -1.12 -31.41
CA ASP A 119 -30.54 -1.61 -31.16
C ASP A 119 -30.59 -2.05 -29.69
N ALA A 120 -31.42 -1.37 -28.89
CA ALA A 120 -31.55 -1.63 -27.46
C ALA A 120 -32.98 -2.19 -27.19
N ALA A 121 -33.07 -3.28 -26.48
CA ALA A 121 -34.33 -3.89 -26.05
C ALA A 121 -34.26 -4.40 -24.63
N VAL A 122 -35.34 -4.18 -23.86
CA VAL A 122 -35.50 -4.82 -22.55
C VAL A 122 -35.92 -6.27 -22.76
N THR A 123 -35.23 -7.20 -22.15
CA THR A 123 -35.46 -8.63 -22.27
C THR A 123 -35.38 -9.30 -20.91
N GLU A 124 -35.99 -10.46 -20.77
CA GLU A 124 -35.89 -11.30 -19.57
C GLU A 124 -34.80 -12.35 -19.74
N ASP A 125 -33.93 -12.43 -18.71
CA ASP A 125 -32.92 -13.48 -18.57
C ASP A 125 -33.34 -14.43 -17.45
N ALA A 126 -33.15 -15.73 -17.66
CA ALA A 126 -33.60 -16.75 -16.71
C ALA A 126 -32.83 -16.75 -15.38
N GLU A 127 -31.62 -16.22 -15.36
CA GLU A 127 -30.74 -16.22 -14.18
C GLU A 127 -30.85 -14.93 -13.36
N VAL A 128 -30.87 -13.76 -14.04
CA VAL A 128 -30.76 -12.46 -13.37
C VAL A 128 -32.04 -11.61 -13.50
N GLY A 129 -33.01 -12.03 -14.26
CA GLY A 129 -34.27 -11.31 -14.53
C GLY A 129 -34.13 -10.27 -15.64
N THR A 130 -34.71 -9.09 -15.49
CA THR A 130 -34.77 -8.08 -16.55
C THR A 130 -33.39 -7.48 -16.90
N VAL A 131 -33.05 -7.48 -18.17
CA VAL A 131 -31.77 -6.98 -18.70
C VAL A 131 -31.97 -6.10 -19.92
N LEU A 132 -30.98 -5.25 -20.23
CA LEU A 132 -30.89 -4.51 -21.48
C LEU A 132 -30.04 -5.28 -22.47
N SER A 133 -30.68 -5.74 -23.56
CA SER A 133 -30.02 -6.43 -24.69
C SER A 133 -29.64 -5.42 -25.75
N LEU A 134 -28.36 -5.36 -26.12
CA LEU A 134 -27.74 -4.36 -26.97
C LEU A 134 -27.11 -5.06 -28.19
N ARG A 135 -27.48 -4.63 -29.39
CA ARG A 135 -26.90 -5.10 -30.66
C ARG A 135 -26.44 -3.91 -31.48
N ALA A 136 -25.42 -4.12 -32.31
CA ALA A 136 -24.99 -3.08 -33.21
C ALA A 136 -26.06 -2.88 -34.33
N ALA A 137 -26.56 -1.65 -34.45
CA ALA A 137 -27.56 -1.24 -35.48
C ALA A 137 -26.93 -0.74 -36.78
N GLY A 138 -25.59 -0.67 -36.84
CA GLY A 138 -24.83 -0.16 -37.97
C GLY A 138 -24.04 1.07 -37.61
N GLY A 139 -23.12 1.48 -38.51
CA GLY A 139 -22.23 2.62 -38.23
C GLY A 139 -20.90 2.22 -37.59
N SER A 140 -20.13 3.23 -37.13
CA SER A 140 -18.79 3.03 -36.54
C SER A 140 -18.75 3.29 -35.05
N GLU A 141 -19.78 3.84 -34.48
CA GLU A 141 -19.91 4.13 -33.05
C GLU A 141 -21.07 3.35 -32.47
N HIS A 142 -20.84 2.71 -31.34
CA HIS A 142 -21.82 1.85 -30.67
C HIS A 142 -21.73 2.17 -29.16
N THR A 143 -22.45 3.21 -28.75
CA THR A 143 -22.35 3.72 -27.38
C THR A 143 -23.69 3.69 -26.65
N LEU A 144 -23.63 3.36 -25.37
CA LEU A 144 -24.73 3.50 -24.41
C LEU A 144 -24.31 4.51 -23.37
N THR A 145 -25.07 5.59 -23.20
CA THR A 145 -24.85 6.57 -22.14
C THR A 145 -25.95 6.46 -21.08
N LEU A 146 -25.54 6.30 -19.84
CA LEU A 146 -26.37 6.39 -18.66
C LEU A 146 -26.26 7.80 -18.09
N ASN A 147 -27.37 8.54 -18.01
CA ASN A 147 -27.49 9.80 -17.30
C ASN A 147 -27.56 9.56 -15.79
N TYR A 148 -26.41 9.18 -15.23
CA TYR A 148 -26.29 8.67 -13.87
C TYR A 148 -26.75 9.69 -12.82
N GLY A 149 -26.36 10.95 -12.93
CA GLY A 149 -26.76 12.01 -12.01
C GLY A 149 -28.27 12.23 -11.97
N GLU A 150 -28.96 12.17 -13.13
CA GLU A 150 -30.42 12.27 -13.20
C GLU A 150 -31.09 11.05 -12.59
N TYR A 151 -30.59 9.84 -12.89
CA TYR A 151 -31.09 8.60 -12.33
C TYR A 151 -31.10 8.59 -10.81
N VAL A 152 -29.98 8.89 -10.17
CA VAL A 152 -29.86 8.82 -8.69
C VAL A 152 -30.76 9.87 -8.02
N ARG A 153 -30.85 11.10 -8.58
CA ARG A 153 -31.75 12.13 -8.04
C ARG A 153 -33.23 11.79 -8.20
N ALA A 154 -33.59 11.12 -9.30
CA ALA A 154 -34.97 10.67 -9.50
C ALA A 154 -35.37 9.61 -8.44
N HIS A 155 -34.40 8.88 -7.89
CA HIS A 155 -34.61 7.92 -6.82
C HIS A 155 -34.35 8.49 -5.41
N GLY A 156 -34.19 9.80 -5.28
CA GLY A 156 -33.94 10.48 -4.00
C GLY A 156 -32.58 10.19 -3.37
N LEU A 157 -31.58 9.84 -4.21
CA LEU A 157 -30.21 9.59 -3.80
C LEU A 157 -29.31 10.73 -4.23
N GLU A 158 -28.19 10.92 -3.53
CA GLU A 158 -27.13 11.84 -3.96
C GLU A 158 -26.19 11.14 -4.96
N PRO A 159 -25.76 11.82 -6.03
CA PRO A 159 -24.79 11.25 -6.95
C PRO A 159 -23.44 10.98 -6.28
N ALA A 160 -22.85 9.84 -6.60
CA ALA A 160 -21.49 9.50 -6.17
C ALA A 160 -20.48 10.51 -6.70
N THR A 161 -19.45 10.83 -5.92
CA THR A 161 -18.39 11.77 -6.26
C THR A 161 -17.13 11.07 -6.74
N VAL A 162 -16.25 11.79 -7.44
CA VAL A 162 -14.98 11.24 -7.94
C VAL A 162 -14.11 10.72 -6.78
N GLY A 163 -13.94 11.50 -5.71
CA GLY A 163 -13.15 11.07 -4.54
C GLY A 163 -13.86 10.05 -3.65
N GLY A 164 -15.21 10.04 -3.66
CA GLY A 164 -16.02 9.06 -2.91
C GLY A 164 -16.22 7.72 -3.62
N THR A 165 -15.64 7.52 -4.81
CA THR A 165 -15.84 6.29 -5.61
C THR A 165 -14.50 5.69 -5.99
N GLN A 166 -14.26 4.45 -5.61
CA GLN A 166 -13.05 3.72 -6.03
C GLN A 166 -13.28 2.90 -7.30
N TYR A 167 -14.48 2.33 -7.46
CA TYR A 167 -14.76 1.39 -8.54
C TYR A 167 -16.09 1.70 -9.24
N VAL A 168 -16.09 1.47 -10.56
CA VAL A 168 -17.32 1.30 -11.36
C VAL A 168 -17.37 -0.15 -11.82
N ILE A 169 -18.46 -0.85 -11.49
CA ILE A 169 -18.65 -2.27 -11.80
C ILE A 169 -19.74 -2.39 -12.86
N LEU A 170 -19.46 -3.15 -13.89
CA LEU A 170 -20.39 -3.47 -14.95
C LEU A 170 -20.66 -4.97 -14.91
N ARG A 171 -21.94 -5.39 -14.73
CA ARG A 171 -22.35 -6.80 -14.84
C ARG A 171 -23.07 -7.04 -16.15
N PHE A 172 -22.56 -7.96 -16.94
CA PHE A 172 -22.98 -8.18 -18.31
C PHE A 172 -22.75 -9.63 -18.77
N ARG A 173 -23.35 -10.00 -19.92
CA ARG A 173 -23.09 -11.23 -20.65
C ARG A 173 -22.95 -10.91 -22.12
N VAL A 174 -22.09 -11.65 -22.84
CA VAL A 174 -21.92 -11.53 -24.28
C VAL A 174 -22.39 -12.81 -24.97
N GLU A 175 -23.22 -12.65 -25.98
CA GLU A 175 -23.68 -13.76 -26.82
C GLU A 175 -23.21 -13.59 -28.27
N ASN A 176 -22.85 -14.72 -28.90
CA ASN A 176 -22.51 -14.85 -30.32
C ASN A 176 -21.35 -13.98 -30.81
N GLY A 177 -20.39 -13.65 -29.94
CA GLY A 177 -19.21 -12.88 -30.34
C GLY A 177 -18.20 -12.64 -29.27
N ASP A 178 -17.14 -11.96 -29.67
CA ASP A 178 -16.08 -11.46 -28.77
C ASP A 178 -16.14 -9.94 -28.73
N ALA A 179 -17.11 -9.34 -28.05
CA ALA A 179 -17.30 -7.89 -27.96
C ALA A 179 -16.08 -7.18 -27.28
N ALA A 180 -14.91 -7.47 -27.82
CA ALA A 180 -13.60 -7.16 -27.27
C ALA A 180 -13.31 -5.68 -26.99
N SER A 181 -14.31 -4.79 -27.14
CA SER A 181 -14.15 -3.36 -26.87
C SER A 181 -15.09 -2.81 -25.81
N LEU A 182 -15.40 -3.59 -24.80
CA LEU A 182 -16.05 -3.03 -23.61
C LEU A 182 -15.18 -1.94 -23.00
N ARG A 183 -15.60 -0.68 -23.20
CA ARG A 183 -14.89 0.49 -22.69
C ARG A 183 -15.85 1.39 -21.96
N LEU A 184 -15.41 1.89 -20.82
CA LEU A 184 -16.19 2.79 -19.97
C LEU A 184 -15.53 4.16 -19.88
N GLY A 185 -16.29 5.20 -20.19
CA GLY A 185 -15.96 6.60 -19.94
C GLY A 185 -16.96 7.22 -18.98
N THR A 186 -16.57 8.29 -18.32
CA THR A 186 -17.40 9.01 -17.36
C THR A 186 -17.37 10.51 -17.60
N ALA A 187 -18.43 11.19 -17.15
CA ALA A 187 -18.52 12.65 -17.12
C ALA A 187 -18.92 13.11 -15.73
N THR A 188 -18.42 14.27 -15.30
CA THR A 188 -18.84 14.93 -14.06
C THR A 188 -19.80 16.07 -14.32
N GLU A 189 -20.56 16.49 -13.31
CA GLU A 189 -21.43 17.67 -13.38
C GLU A 189 -20.66 18.96 -13.63
N ALA A 190 -19.41 19.03 -13.19
CA ALA A 190 -18.50 20.14 -13.46
C ALA A 190 -17.97 20.17 -14.92
N GLY A 191 -18.33 19.16 -15.75
CA GLY A 191 -17.98 19.09 -17.17
C GLY A 191 -16.63 18.43 -17.47
N ALA A 192 -15.95 17.83 -16.50
CA ALA A 192 -14.79 16.97 -16.76
C ALA A 192 -15.26 15.65 -17.39
N THR A 193 -14.52 15.15 -18.38
CA THR A 193 -14.82 13.87 -19.05
C THR A 193 -13.61 12.96 -19.02
N SER A 194 -13.80 11.65 -18.84
CA SER A 194 -12.71 10.70 -18.93
C SER A 194 -12.60 10.09 -20.33
N ARG A 195 -11.38 9.71 -20.70
CA ARG A 195 -11.20 8.85 -21.88
C ARG A 195 -11.73 7.46 -21.57
N PRO A 196 -12.38 6.76 -22.54
CA PRO A 196 -12.87 5.41 -22.33
C PRO A 196 -11.75 4.45 -21.93
N LEU A 197 -11.91 3.78 -20.79
CA LEU A 197 -11.02 2.77 -20.24
C LEU A 197 -11.50 1.39 -20.66
N ALA A 198 -10.60 0.54 -21.17
CA ALA A 198 -10.96 -0.84 -21.54
C ALA A 198 -11.15 -1.68 -20.27
N GLY A 199 -12.19 -2.52 -20.27
CA GLY A 199 -12.43 -3.52 -19.24
C GLY A 199 -11.84 -4.88 -19.62
N ALA A 200 -11.38 -5.65 -18.64
CA ALA A 200 -10.93 -7.01 -18.83
C ALA A 200 -12.09 -7.99 -18.55
N TYR A 201 -12.39 -8.87 -19.50
CA TYR A 201 -13.35 -9.95 -19.36
C TYR A 201 -12.90 -11.15 -20.18
N ASP A 202 -13.47 -12.32 -19.93
CA ASP A 202 -13.19 -13.53 -20.72
C ASP A 202 -14.19 -13.68 -21.87
N PRO A 203 -13.79 -13.45 -23.13
CA PRO A 203 -14.70 -13.60 -24.27
C PRO A 203 -15.10 -15.05 -24.56
N ALA A 204 -14.43 -16.03 -23.95
CA ALA A 204 -14.79 -17.45 -24.09
C ALA A 204 -15.85 -17.90 -23.07
N ASP A 205 -16.08 -17.10 -22.03
CA ASP A 205 -17.12 -17.34 -21.03
C ASP A 205 -18.45 -16.73 -21.50
N ALA A 206 -19.43 -17.59 -21.83
CA ALA A 206 -20.78 -17.20 -22.25
C ALA A 206 -21.71 -16.89 -21.07
N GLY A 207 -21.26 -17.04 -19.83
CA GLY A 207 -22.00 -16.75 -18.61
C GLY A 207 -22.03 -15.27 -18.25
N TRP A 208 -22.66 -14.94 -17.09
CA TRP A 208 -22.65 -13.61 -16.53
C TRP A 208 -21.30 -13.27 -15.94
N GLN A 209 -20.71 -12.18 -16.42
CA GLN A 209 -19.42 -11.69 -15.99
C GLN A 209 -19.55 -10.31 -15.37
N SER A 210 -18.57 -9.94 -14.54
CA SER A 210 -18.43 -8.58 -14.03
C SER A 210 -17.06 -8.02 -14.42
N VAL A 211 -17.05 -6.72 -14.77
CA VAL A 211 -15.83 -5.95 -15.05
C VAL A 211 -15.74 -4.79 -14.08
N LEU A 212 -14.56 -4.58 -13.50
CA LEU A 212 -14.27 -3.44 -12.68
C LEU A 212 -13.43 -2.40 -13.43
N TYR A 213 -13.78 -1.15 -13.18
CA TYR A 213 -13.00 0.01 -13.61
C TYR A 213 -12.61 0.81 -12.39
N ALA A 214 -11.33 0.86 -12.08
CA ALA A 214 -10.85 1.71 -10.99
C ALA A 214 -10.90 3.19 -11.40
N VAL A 215 -11.55 4.02 -10.62
CA VAL A 215 -11.74 5.45 -10.91
C VAL A 215 -10.42 6.19 -11.01
N GLY A 216 -9.42 5.81 -10.19
CA GLY A 216 -8.06 6.33 -10.26
C GLY A 216 -7.35 6.11 -11.59
N ASN A 217 -7.84 5.16 -12.41
CA ASN A 217 -7.28 4.86 -13.73
C ASN A 217 -7.86 5.73 -14.86
N PHE A 218 -8.91 6.49 -14.60
CA PHE A 218 -9.50 7.34 -15.60
C PHE A 218 -8.58 8.51 -15.97
N LYS A 219 -8.35 8.66 -17.28
CA LYS A 219 -7.60 9.80 -17.84
C LYS A 219 -8.56 10.91 -18.20
N TRP A 220 -8.64 11.89 -17.34
CA TRP A 220 -9.58 12.99 -17.46
C TRP A 220 -9.12 14.04 -18.47
N ALA A 221 -10.07 14.49 -19.28
CA ALA A 221 -9.98 15.75 -20.00
C ALA A 221 -10.68 16.82 -19.13
N GLY A 222 -9.90 17.76 -18.61
CA GLY A 222 -10.28 18.57 -17.46
C GLY A 222 -9.77 17.89 -16.18
N LYS A 223 -9.62 18.64 -15.11
CA LYS A 223 -9.16 18.12 -13.81
C LYS A 223 -10.35 18.13 -12.85
N PRO A 224 -11.03 16.99 -12.61
CA PRO A 224 -12.09 16.94 -11.62
C PRO A 224 -11.49 17.14 -10.22
N SER A 225 -12.27 17.68 -9.31
CA SER A 225 -12.02 17.64 -7.87
C SER A 225 -12.66 16.39 -7.25
N ASP A 226 -12.21 15.99 -6.09
CA ASP A 226 -12.76 14.84 -5.35
C ASP A 226 -14.25 15.00 -5.04
N GLY A 227 -14.71 16.24 -4.84
CA GLY A 227 -16.12 16.58 -4.60
C GLY A 227 -17.01 16.61 -5.85
N ASP A 228 -16.45 16.50 -7.07
CA ASP A 228 -17.24 16.54 -8.29
C ASP A 228 -18.09 15.30 -8.46
N ALA A 229 -19.40 15.46 -8.57
CA ALA A 229 -20.35 14.38 -8.76
C ALA A 229 -20.31 13.80 -10.19
N PHE A 230 -20.48 12.49 -10.33
CA PHE A 230 -20.67 11.85 -11.62
C PHE A 230 -22.01 12.26 -12.23
N ALA A 231 -21.98 12.72 -13.48
CA ALA A 231 -23.19 13.08 -14.27
C ALA A 231 -23.59 11.95 -15.22
N GLY A 232 -22.60 11.34 -15.88
CA GLY A 232 -22.85 10.34 -16.89
C GLY A 232 -21.81 9.24 -16.96
N ILE A 233 -22.24 8.06 -17.38
CA ILE A 233 -21.40 6.89 -17.66
C ILE A 233 -21.64 6.47 -19.09
N THR A 234 -20.61 6.42 -19.92
CA THR A 234 -20.70 6.03 -21.33
C THR A 234 -19.98 4.72 -21.55
N LEU A 235 -20.68 3.75 -22.10
CA LEU A 235 -20.16 2.44 -22.49
C LEU A 235 -19.99 2.39 -24.00
N SER A 236 -18.79 2.10 -24.48
CA SER A 236 -18.53 1.71 -25.87
C SER A 236 -18.44 0.19 -25.89
N LEU A 237 -19.38 -0.46 -26.57
CA LEU A 237 -19.67 -1.89 -26.40
C LEU A 237 -19.06 -2.77 -27.48
N PHE A 238 -19.00 -2.25 -28.73
CA PHE A 238 -18.54 -3.03 -29.86
C PHE A 238 -17.36 -2.37 -30.58
N ARG A 239 -16.52 -3.17 -31.19
CA ARG A 239 -15.53 -2.72 -32.16
C ARG A 239 -16.22 -2.25 -33.46
N SER A 240 -15.52 -1.56 -34.31
CA SER A 240 -16.02 -0.97 -35.56
C SER A 240 -16.65 -1.98 -36.54
N ALA A 241 -16.43 -3.26 -36.34
CA ALA A 241 -17.03 -4.36 -37.15
C ALA A 241 -17.39 -5.53 -36.23
N PRO A 242 -18.47 -5.44 -35.45
CA PRO A 242 -18.91 -6.54 -34.59
C PRO A 242 -19.40 -7.74 -35.41
N ALA A 243 -19.36 -8.93 -34.82
CA ALA A 243 -19.87 -10.13 -35.44
C ALA A 243 -21.40 -10.04 -35.65
N GLN A 244 -21.91 -10.66 -36.70
CA GLN A 244 -23.34 -10.65 -36.96
C GLN A 244 -24.08 -11.39 -35.84
N GLY A 245 -25.02 -10.72 -35.20
CA GLY A 245 -25.82 -11.27 -34.10
C GLY A 245 -25.15 -11.22 -32.74
N GLU A 246 -23.98 -10.59 -32.64
CA GLU A 246 -23.33 -10.32 -31.36
C GLU A 246 -24.22 -9.43 -30.48
N THR A 247 -24.46 -9.87 -29.23
CA THR A 247 -25.34 -9.18 -28.29
C THR A 247 -24.64 -9.03 -26.95
N VAL A 248 -24.68 -7.83 -26.39
CA VAL A 248 -24.31 -7.58 -25.01
C VAL A 248 -25.57 -7.43 -24.17
N HIS A 249 -25.72 -8.26 -23.17
CA HIS A 249 -26.77 -8.14 -22.16
C HIS A 249 -26.20 -7.42 -20.96
N LEU A 250 -26.74 -6.25 -20.64
CA LEU A 250 -26.35 -5.45 -19.49
C LEU A 250 -27.36 -5.64 -18.36
N TYR A 251 -26.87 -6.07 -17.20
CA TYR A 251 -27.69 -6.23 -16.01
C TYR A 251 -27.61 -5.00 -15.09
N SER A 252 -26.39 -4.57 -14.71
CA SER A 252 -26.21 -3.45 -13.77
C SER A 252 -24.92 -2.68 -13.99
N VAL A 253 -24.94 -1.42 -13.51
CA VAL A 253 -23.77 -0.56 -13.35
C VAL A 253 -23.76 -0.08 -11.91
N THR A 254 -22.69 -0.35 -11.16
CA THR A 254 -22.54 0.00 -9.75
C THR A 254 -21.34 0.91 -9.57
N LEU A 255 -21.51 2.01 -8.85
CA LEU A 255 -20.43 2.86 -8.37
C LEU A 255 -20.26 2.59 -6.87
N THR A 256 -19.04 2.30 -6.44
CA THR A 256 -18.78 2.00 -5.02
C THR A 256 -17.38 2.41 -4.59
N SER A 257 -17.25 2.85 -3.35
CA SER A 257 -15.96 2.95 -2.65
C SER A 257 -15.63 1.67 -1.86
N ASP A 258 -16.59 0.76 -1.77
CA ASP A 258 -16.52 -0.44 -0.96
C ASP A 258 -15.99 -1.63 -1.78
N LEU A 259 -14.75 -2.03 -1.50
CA LEU A 259 -14.13 -3.19 -2.14
C LEU A 259 -14.85 -4.51 -1.84
N PRO A 260 -15.36 -4.80 -0.63
CA PRO A 260 -16.20 -5.94 -0.37
C PRO A 260 -17.41 -6.03 -1.31
N THR A 261 -18.13 -4.94 -1.53
CA THR A 261 -19.23 -4.89 -2.51
C THR A 261 -18.75 -5.21 -3.92
N ALA A 262 -17.57 -4.68 -4.31
CA ALA A 262 -16.96 -4.95 -5.61
C ALA A 262 -16.60 -6.43 -5.76
N LEU A 263 -16.02 -7.05 -4.74
CA LEU A 263 -15.68 -8.48 -4.72
C LEU A 263 -16.91 -9.38 -4.75
N ALA A 264 -17.93 -9.03 -3.96
CA ALA A 264 -19.21 -9.77 -3.96
C ALA A 264 -19.87 -9.75 -5.36
N ALA A 265 -19.86 -8.60 -6.04
CA ALA A 265 -20.37 -8.44 -7.40
C ALA A 265 -19.60 -9.30 -8.43
N LEU A 266 -18.33 -9.62 -8.15
CA LEU A 266 -17.49 -10.50 -8.95
C LEU A 266 -17.63 -11.98 -8.56
N GLY A 267 -18.38 -12.31 -7.49
CA GLY A 267 -18.54 -13.67 -6.99
C GLY A 267 -17.42 -14.14 -6.04
N TYR A 268 -16.55 -13.25 -5.57
CA TYR A 268 -15.42 -13.57 -4.67
C TYR A 268 -15.75 -13.30 -3.21
N THR A 269 -16.86 -13.80 -2.72
CA THR A 269 -17.31 -13.61 -1.33
C THR A 269 -16.43 -14.34 -0.30
N ASP A 270 -15.73 -15.38 -0.71
CA ASP A 270 -14.74 -16.10 0.09
C ASP A 270 -13.43 -15.33 0.33
N GLN A 271 -13.23 -14.25 -0.40
CA GLN A 271 -12.08 -13.34 -0.24
C GLN A 271 -12.38 -12.15 0.69
N LEU A 272 -13.56 -12.09 1.30
CA LEU A 272 -13.88 -11.07 2.28
C LEU A 272 -13.15 -11.33 3.60
N LEU A 273 -12.82 -10.26 4.33
CA LEU A 273 -12.18 -10.36 5.64
C LEU A 273 -13.03 -11.17 6.61
N GLY A 274 -12.38 -12.07 7.35
CA GLY A 274 -13.01 -12.91 8.38
C GLY A 274 -14.21 -13.72 7.90
N GLY A 275 -14.34 -13.98 6.59
CA GLY A 275 -15.57 -14.56 6.04
C GLY A 275 -16.81 -13.70 6.29
N GLY A 276 -16.62 -12.42 6.57
CA GLY A 276 -17.67 -11.46 6.95
C GLY A 276 -18.10 -11.52 8.42
N ASP A 277 -17.61 -12.46 9.22
CA ASP A 277 -17.92 -12.55 10.65
C ASP A 277 -16.74 -12.08 11.52
N THR A 278 -16.83 -10.84 11.99
CA THR A 278 -15.88 -10.24 12.92
C THR A 278 -16.35 -10.34 14.38
N SER A 279 -17.49 -11.01 14.64
CA SER A 279 -18.10 -11.10 15.98
C SER A 279 -17.22 -11.81 17.01
N GLY A 280 -16.17 -12.54 16.57
CA GLY A 280 -15.20 -13.18 17.45
C GLY A 280 -14.05 -12.28 17.91
N VAL A 281 -13.92 -11.07 17.34
CA VAL A 281 -12.86 -10.13 17.74
C VAL A 281 -13.42 -9.23 18.83
N VAL A 282 -13.00 -9.47 20.06
CA VAL A 282 -13.41 -8.69 21.23
C VAL A 282 -12.17 -8.04 21.81
N TRP A 283 -12.19 -6.72 21.87
CA TRP A 283 -11.19 -5.98 22.64
C TRP A 283 -11.38 -6.24 24.12
N ASN A 284 -10.46 -6.95 24.73
CA ASN A 284 -10.51 -7.27 26.15
C ASN A 284 -9.40 -6.50 26.88
N ASP A 285 -9.66 -5.21 27.18
CA ASP A 285 -8.72 -4.43 27.95
C ASP A 285 -8.70 -4.92 29.40
N PRO A 286 -7.50 -5.25 29.97
CA PRO A 286 -7.39 -5.72 31.35
C PRO A 286 -7.76 -4.66 32.39
N VAL A 287 -7.87 -3.40 31.96
CA VAL A 287 -8.21 -2.26 32.84
C VAL A 287 -9.30 -1.40 32.20
N GLN A 288 -10.15 -0.87 33.05
CA GLN A 288 -11.05 0.19 32.65
C GLN A 288 -10.31 1.54 32.69
N HIS A 289 -10.17 2.18 31.55
CA HIS A 289 -9.56 3.51 31.48
C HIS A 289 -10.51 4.55 32.04
N VAL A 290 -10.18 5.04 33.22
CA VAL A 290 -10.95 6.12 33.89
C VAL A 290 -10.22 7.43 33.72
N ARG A 291 -10.95 8.46 33.31
CA ARG A 291 -10.41 9.82 33.23
C ARG A 291 -9.97 10.28 34.62
N LEU A 292 -8.72 10.61 34.77
CA LEU A 292 -8.19 11.26 35.97
C LEU A 292 -8.47 12.76 35.92
N THR A 293 -8.75 13.34 37.09
CA THR A 293 -8.88 14.79 37.25
C THR A 293 -7.61 15.32 37.87
N ALA A 294 -6.94 16.26 37.22
CA ALA A 294 -5.77 16.94 37.78
C ALA A 294 -6.19 17.87 38.91
N PRO A 295 -5.26 18.22 39.87
CA PRO A 295 -5.56 19.18 40.95
C PRO A 295 -6.07 20.54 40.46
N ASP A 296 -5.55 21.01 39.34
CA ASP A 296 -5.91 22.27 38.71
C ASP A 296 -6.47 22.04 37.30
N GLU A 297 -7.39 21.06 37.14
CA GLU A 297 -7.95 20.65 35.86
C GLU A 297 -8.38 21.84 35.00
N ASP A 298 -7.91 21.88 33.75
CA ASP A 298 -8.23 22.93 32.78
C ASP A 298 -9.01 22.33 31.59
N GLU A 299 -10.31 22.57 31.56
CA GLU A 299 -11.21 22.08 30.51
C GLU A 299 -10.98 22.75 29.13
N SER A 300 -10.19 23.86 29.10
CA SER A 300 -9.80 24.49 27.82
C SER A 300 -8.67 23.74 27.11
N VAL A 301 -8.15 22.68 27.72
CA VAL A 301 -7.15 21.78 27.11
C VAL A 301 -7.77 20.39 26.99
N ALA A 302 -7.91 19.87 25.77
CA ALA A 302 -8.30 18.49 25.54
C ALA A 302 -7.10 17.56 25.68
N LEU A 303 -7.34 16.37 26.25
CA LEU A 303 -6.39 15.26 26.35
C LEU A 303 -7.12 13.98 25.92
N TRP A 304 -6.55 13.24 24.97
CA TRP A 304 -7.03 11.91 24.58
C TRP A 304 -5.87 11.04 24.14
N PHE A 305 -6.12 9.73 24.05
CA PHE A 305 -5.14 8.73 23.59
C PHE A 305 -5.58 8.15 22.25
N ASP A 306 -4.62 7.57 21.54
CA ASP A 306 -4.90 6.78 20.34
C ASP A 306 -3.80 5.77 20.01
N HIS A 307 -4.05 4.94 18.98
CA HIS A 307 -3.09 3.98 18.47
C HIS A 307 -1.90 4.66 17.80
N ILE A 308 -0.75 3.97 17.75
CA ILE A 308 0.44 4.49 17.05
C ILE A 308 0.20 4.64 15.55
N THR A 309 -0.73 3.88 15.00
CA THR A 309 -1.14 3.91 13.59
C THR A 309 -1.96 5.16 13.23
N GLU A 310 -2.64 5.79 14.21
CA GLU A 310 -3.47 6.98 13.95
C GLU A 310 -2.63 8.18 13.52
N LYS A 311 -2.91 8.73 12.35
CA LYS A 311 -2.23 9.92 11.80
C LYS A 311 -3.04 11.20 12.03
N THR A 312 -3.28 11.51 13.29
CA THR A 312 -4.00 12.74 13.70
C THR A 312 -3.33 13.99 13.15
N LEU A 313 -4.03 14.71 12.27
CA LEU A 313 -3.55 15.98 11.70
C LEU A 313 -3.41 17.05 12.78
N GLN A 314 -2.46 17.97 12.60
CA GLN A 314 -2.26 19.10 13.54
C GLN A 314 -3.51 19.98 13.71
N THR A 315 -4.41 19.98 12.76
CA THR A 315 -5.68 20.72 12.76
C THR A 315 -6.83 19.97 13.43
N THR A 316 -6.67 18.68 13.73
CA THR A 316 -7.68 17.87 14.43
C THR A 316 -7.65 18.20 15.91
N VAL A 317 -8.72 18.79 16.44
CA VAL A 317 -8.82 19.21 17.86
C VAL A 317 -9.96 18.51 18.60
N THR A 318 -10.70 17.65 17.93
CA THR A 318 -11.80 16.87 18.53
C THR A 318 -11.21 15.62 19.18
N PRO A 319 -11.29 15.50 20.52
CA PRO A 319 -10.78 14.32 21.20
C PRO A 319 -11.63 13.09 20.91
N THR A 320 -11.00 11.92 20.91
CA THR A 320 -11.68 10.63 21.02
C THR A 320 -12.13 10.42 22.48
N ASP A 321 -12.88 9.37 22.75
CA ASP A 321 -13.34 9.01 24.10
C ASP A 321 -12.27 8.22 24.91
N LYS A 322 -11.10 7.93 24.30
CA LYS A 322 -10.02 7.17 24.95
C LYS A 322 -9.33 7.99 26.04
N ALA A 323 -9.72 7.75 27.31
CA ALA A 323 -9.21 8.47 28.49
C ALA A 323 -7.84 7.97 28.99
N GLY A 324 -7.33 6.89 28.47
CA GLY A 324 -6.06 6.24 28.78
C GLY A 324 -5.74 5.20 27.71
N TYR A 325 -4.62 4.49 27.87
CA TYR A 325 -4.22 3.46 26.93
C TYR A 325 -3.51 2.31 27.62
N THR A 326 -3.68 1.09 27.09
CA THR A 326 -2.92 -0.11 27.48
C THR A 326 -2.12 -0.62 26.31
N VAL A 327 -0.81 -0.40 26.30
CA VAL A 327 0.09 -1.09 25.37
C VAL A 327 0.21 -2.55 25.76
N ARG A 328 0.32 -3.44 24.78
CA ARG A 328 0.46 -4.89 25.03
C ARG A 328 1.66 -5.42 24.27
N LEU A 329 2.55 -6.07 25.00
CA LEU A 329 3.84 -6.51 24.48
C LEU A 329 4.26 -7.85 25.12
N ALA A 330 5.06 -8.62 24.40
CA ALA A 330 5.79 -9.75 24.98
C ALA A 330 7.00 -9.27 25.80
N ARG A 331 7.75 -10.19 26.37
CA ARG A 331 9.12 -9.89 26.82
C ARG A 331 10.03 -9.69 25.61
N ASN A 332 11.02 -8.81 25.74
CA ASN A 332 11.98 -8.44 24.70
C ASN A 332 11.31 -7.79 23.48
N GLU A 333 10.39 -6.84 23.74
CA GLU A 333 9.60 -6.14 22.74
C GLU A 333 9.50 -4.65 23.06
N ILE A 334 9.21 -3.85 22.04
CA ILE A 334 8.93 -2.43 22.15
C ILE A 334 7.52 -2.19 21.60
N GLU A 335 6.71 -1.44 22.34
CA GLU A 335 5.38 -1.03 21.92
C GLU A 335 5.11 0.43 22.28
N ASP A 336 4.19 1.06 21.58
CA ASP A 336 3.92 2.49 21.70
C ASP A 336 2.42 2.79 21.77
N CYS A 337 2.10 3.96 22.32
CA CYS A 337 0.81 4.59 22.12
C CYS A 337 0.98 6.10 21.94
N GLN A 338 -0.02 6.73 21.34
CA GLN A 338 -0.08 8.16 21.19
C GLN A 338 -1.02 8.79 22.24
N PHE A 339 -0.73 10.04 22.61
CA PHE A 339 -1.70 10.93 23.23
C PHE A 339 -1.56 12.33 22.64
N PHE A 340 -2.61 13.10 22.77
CA PHE A 340 -2.72 14.41 22.15
C PHE A 340 -3.15 15.46 23.16
N LEU A 341 -2.58 16.67 23.01
CA LEU A 341 -2.99 17.86 23.74
C LEU A 341 -3.48 18.91 22.75
N ALA A 342 -4.71 19.40 22.93
CA ALA A 342 -5.27 20.47 22.10
C ALA A 342 -5.79 21.62 22.99
N PRO A 343 -5.03 22.71 23.13
CA PRO A 343 -5.45 23.87 23.89
C PRO A 343 -6.35 24.80 23.07
N ALA A 344 -7.32 25.45 23.72
CA ALA A 344 -8.14 26.47 23.06
C ALA A 344 -7.38 27.77 22.78
N THR A 345 -6.29 28.05 23.52
CA THR A 345 -5.39 29.21 23.36
C THR A 345 -3.96 28.74 23.42
N ASP A 346 -3.00 29.54 22.91
CA ASP A 346 -1.57 29.23 22.96
C ASP A 346 -1.14 28.83 24.38
N ARG A 347 -0.45 27.69 24.50
CA ARG A 347 0.04 27.11 25.76
C ARG A 347 1.43 26.51 25.56
N THR A 348 2.18 26.45 26.66
CA THR A 348 3.42 25.67 26.75
C THR A 348 3.26 24.61 27.81
N PHE A 349 3.46 23.34 27.43
CA PHE A 349 3.26 22.19 28.32
C PHE A 349 4.60 21.60 28.77
N ARG A 350 4.72 21.33 30.07
CA ARG A 350 5.72 20.44 30.62
C ARG A 350 5.07 19.12 30.99
N LEU A 351 5.70 18.04 30.56
CA LEU A 351 5.19 16.68 30.74
C LEU A 351 6.06 15.91 31.73
N GLU A 352 5.42 15.11 32.56
CA GLU A 352 6.09 14.17 33.46
C GLU A 352 5.42 12.81 33.34
N LEU A 353 6.22 11.77 33.13
CA LEU A 353 5.78 10.37 33.12
C LEU A 353 6.46 9.66 34.30
N SER A 354 5.66 9.10 35.21
CA SER A 354 6.21 8.33 36.32
C SER A 354 6.85 7.03 35.79
N PRO A 355 7.74 6.37 36.58
CA PRO A 355 8.19 5.02 36.21
C PRO A 355 7.00 4.09 35.98
N MET A 356 7.06 3.29 34.92
CA MET A 356 6.08 2.26 34.58
C MET A 356 6.33 1.06 35.50
N THR A 357 5.48 0.84 36.51
CA THR A 357 5.71 -0.15 37.57
C THR A 357 4.54 -1.12 37.71
N ASN A 358 4.85 -2.38 38.06
CA ASN A 358 3.86 -3.37 38.48
C ASN A 358 3.69 -3.38 40.03
N GLU A 359 2.75 -4.18 40.53
CA GLU A 359 2.50 -4.31 41.96
C GLU A 359 3.70 -4.83 42.76
N ALA A 360 4.59 -5.59 42.15
CA ALA A 360 5.82 -6.09 42.76
C ALA A 360 6.97 -5.03 42.75
N GLY A 361 6.73 -3.83 42.20
CA GLY A 361 7.72 -2.77 42.13
C GLY A 361 8.75 -2.96 41.01
N LYS A 362 8.51 -3.88 40.06
CA LYS A 362 9.33 -4.04 38.85
C LYS A 362 8.98 -2.95 37.84
N THR A 363 9.95 -2.57 37.03
CA THR A 363 9.81 -1.45 36.10
C THR A 363 10.06 -1.89 34.66
N LEU A 364 9.35 -1.24 33.72
CA LEU A 364 9.67 -1.24 32.30
C LEU A 364 10.37 0.07 31.94
N GLU A 365 11.23 0.03 30.93
CA GLU A 365 11.82 1.21 30.35
C GLU A 365 10.77 1.99 29.55
N THR A 366 10.72 3.31 29.72
CA THR A 366 9.79 4.18 29.00
C THR A 366 10.50 5.39 28.43
N SER A 367 10.03 5.84 27.28
CA SER A 367 10.45 7.11 26.66
C SER A 367 9.25 7.95 26.31
N LEU A 368 9.39 9.27 26.47
CA LEU A 368 8.38 10.24 26.07
C LEU A 368 8.89 11.05 24.88
N LEU A 369 8.18 10.96 23.77
CA LEU A 369 8.53 11.59 22.52
C LEU A 369 7.42 12.56 22.12
N TYR A 370 7.68 13.48 21.19
CA TYR A 370 6.67 14.37 20.65
C TYR A 370 6.67 14.34 19.12
N THR A 371 5.53 14.57 18.50
CA THR A 371 5.36 14.49 17.06
C THR A 371 5.74 15.80 16.36
N VAL A 372 6.56 15.71 15.33
CA VAL A 372 6.82 16.81 14.39
C VAL A 372 5.87 16.66 13.21
N TYR A 373 5.20 17.75 12.86
CA TYR A 373 4.27 17.79 11.73
C TYR A 373 4.95 18.32 10.47
N HIS A 374 4.75 17.61 9.37
CA HIS A 374 5.30 17.91 8.05
C HIS A 374 4.22 18.39 7.10
N ASP A 375 4.59 19.18 6.09
CA ASP A 375 3.69 19.53 5.01
C ASP A 375 3.63 18.35 4.01
N VAL A 376 2.53 17.62 4.00
CA VAL A 376 2.29 16.45 3.16
C VAL A 376 0.99 16.66 2.42
N ALA A 377 1.04 16.71 1.09
CA ALA A 377 -0.12 16.92 0.22
C ALA A 377 -0.99 18.15 0.58
N GLY A 378 -0.42 19.16 1.25
CA GLY A 378 -1.10 20.38 1.67
C GLY A 378 -1.70 20.31 3.09
N GLU A 379 -1.48 19.23 3.80
CA GLU A 379 -1.89 19.04 5.19
C GLU A 379 -0.67 18.95 6.13
N ARG A 380 -0.91 19.23 7.42
CA ARG A 380 0.11 19.09 8.46
C ARG A 380 -0.01 17.70 9.09
N MET A 381 0.75 16.74 8.53
CA MET A 381 0.77 15.33 8.95
C MET A 381 1.90 15.01 9.91
N PRO A 382 1.66 14.11 10.88
CA PRO A 382 2.68 13.65 11.82
C PRO A 382 3.63 12.64 11.18
N ASP A 383 4.95 12.70 11.51
CA ASP A 383 5.88 11.62 11.16
C ASP A 383 7.06 11.52 12.13
N ALA A 384 8.00 12.49 12.18
CA ALA A 384 9.17 12.42 13.07
C ALA A 384 8.77 12.52 14.55
N ILE A 385 9.41 11.72 15.40
CA ILE A 385 9.13 11.67 16.86
C ILE A 385 10.39 11.82 17.73
N PRO A 386 10.94 13.03 17.85
CA PRO A 386 12.08 13.29 18.72
C PRO A 386 11.71 13.20 20.22
N PRO A 387 12.71 12.98 21.10
CA PRO A 387 12.49 12.93 22.54
C PRO A 387 12.04 14.27 23.12
N VAL A 388 11.13 14.25 24.09
CA VAL A 388 10.74 15.42 24.87
C VAL A 388 11.89 15.78 25.83
N SER A 389 12.63 16.82 25.51
CA SER A 389 13.75 17.30 26.32
C SER A 389 13.52 18.68 26.94
N ALA A 390 12.43 19.36 26.60
CA ALA A 390 12.04 20.68 27.06
C ALA A 390 10.51 20.83 26.97
N PRO A 391 9.93 21.86 27.63
CA PRO A 391 8.52 22.19 27.47
C PRO A 391 8.14 22.44 26.01
N ILE A 392 6.95 21.98 25.60
CA ILE A 392 6.47 22.04 24.23
C ILE A 392 5.39 23.12 24.08
N ALA A 393 5.62 24.08 23.19
CA ALA A 393 4.66 25.13 22.87
C ALA A 393 3.64 24.63 21.83
N VAL A 394 2.35 24.79 22.14
CA VAL A 394 1.24 24.39 21.27
C VAL A 394 0.34 25.60 21.02
N ARG A 395 0.01 25.86 19.77
CA ARG A 395 -0.89 26.95 19.40
C ARG A 395 -2.34 26.60 19.71
N GLY A 396 -3.10 27.61 20.15
CA GLY A 396 -4.54 27.47 20.33
C GLY A 396 -5.24 27.02 19.05
N GLY A 397 -6.14 26.06 19.20
CA GLY A 397 -6.86 25.46 18.06
C GLY A 397 -6.01 24.50 17.20
N GLN A 398 -4.87 24.04 17.70
CA GLN A 398 -4.08 22.95 17.10
C GLN A 398 -3.87 21.84 18.13
N SER A 399 -3.68 20.62 17.64
CA SER A 399 -3.26 19.49 18.47
C SER A 399 -1.75 19.28 18.37
N GLN A 400 -1.19 18.77 19.47
CA GLN A 400 0.17 18.27 19.53
C GLN A 400 0.15 16.80 19.95
N GLY A 401 0.68 15.94 19.10
CA GLY A 401 0.85 14.53 19.38
C GLY A 401 2.11 14.26 20.21
N PHE A 402 2.02 13.26 21.04
CA PHE A 402 3.10 12.72 21.86
C PHE A 402 3.03 11.19 21.80
N VAL A 403 4.18 10.53 21.98
CA VAL A 403 4.29 9.08 21.99
C VAL A 403 4.88 8.62 23.32
N VAL A 404 4.21 7.65 23.93
CA VAL A 404 4.77 6.89 25.07
C VAL A 404 5.27 5.58 24.52
N LYS A 405 6.60 5.42 24.49
CA LYS A 405 7.27 4.18 24.12
C LYS A 405 7.57 3.35 25.34
N VAL A 406 7.22 2.07 25.32
CA VAL A 406 7.45 1.10 26.41
C VAL A 406 8.32 -0.02 25.88
N LYS A 407 9.38 -0.36 26.61
CA LYS A 407 10.29 -1.45 26.25
C LYS A 407 10.36 -2.46 27.37
N SER A 408 10.12 -3.72 27.05
CA SER A 408 10.37 -4.88 27.90
C SER A 408 11.72 -5.51 27.57
N THR A 409 12.25 -6.27 28.50
CA THR A 409 13.43 -7.13 28.30
C THR A 409 13.04 -8.61 28.45
N ALA A 410 13.94 -9.51 28.12
CA ALA A 410 13.73 -10.95 28.34
C ALA A 410 13.47 -11.32 29.82
N GLU A 411 13.94 -10.48 30.75
CA GLU A 411 13.82 -10.65 32.21
C GLU A 411 12.59 -9.90 32.79
N SER A 412 11.83 -9.19 31.98
CA SER A 412 10.62 -8.49 32.46
C SER A 412 9.60 -9.49 32.99
N GLU A 413 8.95 -9.15 34.09
CA GLU A 413 7.88 -9.98 34.66
C GLU A 413 6.60 -9.80 33.79
N ALA A 414 5.87 -10.90 33.56
CA ALA A 414 4.57 -10.83 32.91
C ALA A 414 3.52 -10.15 33.82
N GLY A 415 2.53 -9.54 33.22
CA GLY A 415 1.42 -8.91 33.94
C GLY A 415 1.29 -7.41 33.71
N LEU A 416 0.50 -6.77 34.54
CA LEU A 416 0.10 -5.38 34.37
C LEU A 416 1.07 -4.40 35.06
N TYR A 417 1.47 -3.38 34.30
CA TYR A 417 2.26 -2.23 34.75
C TYR A 417 1.46 -0.95 34.54
N ARG A 418 1.82 0.10 35.26
CA ARG A 418 1.16 1.41 35.18
C ARG A 418 2.17 2.55 35.37
N ALA A 419 1.98 3.62 34.59
CA ALA A 419 2.60 4.92 34.78
C ALA A 419 1.55 6.02 34.87
N GLU A 420 1.85 7.09 35.58
CA GLU A 420 1.03 8.30 35.64
C GLU A 420 1.66 9.38 34.74
N LEU A 421 0.89 9.83 33.74
CA LEU A 421 1.20 10.98 32.92
C LEU A 421 0.64 12.23 33.58
N LYS A 422 1.49 13.25 33.80
CA LYS A 422 1.10 14.57 34.34
C LYS A 422 1.44 15.64 33.30
N VAL A 423 0.49 16.53 33.07
CA VAL A 423 0.64 17.68 32.18
C VAL A 423 0.57 18.94 33.01
N PHE A 424 1.62 19.76 32.92
CA PHE A 424 1.71 21.05 33.62
C PHE A 424 1.65 22.17 32.57
N ASP A 425 0.93 23.22 32.90
CA ASP A 425 1.05 24.50 32.22
C ASP A 425 2.39 25.14 32.70
N GLU A 426 3.31 25.33 31.77
CA GLU A 426 4.68 25.76 32.11
C GLU A 426 4.72 27.20 32.65
N GLU A 427 3.82 28.06 32.19
CA GLU A 427 3.78 29.46 32.62
C GLU A 427 3.34 29.60 34.08
N THR A 428 2.33 28.81 34.47
CA THR A 428 1.76 28.84 35.82
C THR A 428 2.36 27.80 36.76
N GLY A 429 3.02 26.78 36.24
CA GLY A 429 3.50 25.62 36.97
C GLY A 429 2.39 24.71 37.54
N ARG A 430 1.13 24.89 37.13
CA ARG A 430 -0.03 24.13 37.61
C ARG A 430 -0.19 22.83 36.87
N GLN A 431 -0.49 21.75 37.59
CA GLN A 431 -0.84 20.47 36.94
C GLN A 431 -2.29 20.53 36.44
N ILE A 432 -2.46 20.56 35.11
CA ILE A 432 -3.74 20.83 34.46
C ILE A 432 -4.40 19.58 33.85
N LYS A 433 -3.65 18.51 33.62
CA LYS A 433 -4.15 17.20 33.14
C LYS A 433 -3.40 16.06 33.81
N ALA A 434 -4.07 14.92 33.93
CA ALA A 434 -3.49 13.65 34.37
C ALA A 434 -4.17 12.48 33.65
N ALA A 435 -3.40 11.41 33.43
CA ALA A 435 -3.92 10.15 32.88
C ALA A 435 -3.05 8.98 33.33
N TYR A 436 -3.58 7.77 33.26
CA TYR A 436 -2.78 6.56 33.37
C TYR A 436 -2.44 6.00 32.00
N VAL A 437 -1.20 5.55 31.85
CA VAL A 437 -0.76 4.68 30.77
C VAL A 437 -0.45 3.33 31.38
N TYR A 438 -0.97 2.27 30.79
CA TYR A 438 -0.76 0.90 31.22
C TYR A 438 0.07 0.15 30.20
N ALA A 439 0.78 -0.88 30.68
CA ALA A 439 1.42 -1.88 29.83
C ALA A 439 1.07 -3.28 30.37
N TYR A 440 0.64 -4.16 29.50
CA TYR A 440 0.41 -5.57 29.80
C TYR A 440 1.46 -6.43 29.11
N VAL A 441 2.31 -7.09 29.88
CA VAL A 441 3.36 -7.97 29.36
C VAL A 441 2.87 -9.41 29.35
N TRP A 442 2.75 -10.00 28.16
CA TRP A 442 2.43 -11.41 28.00
C TRP A 442 3.54 -12.32 28.56
N ASP A 443 3.18 -13.54 28.96
CA ASP A 443 4.10 -14.52 29.55
C ASP A 443 4.84 -15.34 28.48
N PHE A 444 5.37 -14.68 27.47
CA PHE A 444 6.29 -15.27 26.50
C PHE A 444 7.34 -14.24 26.07
N THR A 445 8.39 -14.69 25.39
CA THR A 445 9.53 -13.86 25.01
C THR A 445 9.74 -13.91 23.51
N LEU A 446 9.86 -12.74 22.87
CA LEU A 446 10.30 -12.65 21.49
C LEU A 446 11.79 -12.98 21.37
N SER A 447 12.14 -13.77 20.37
CA SER A 447 13.54 -14.03 20.03
C SER A 447 14.25 -12.77 19.54
N ASP A 448 15.54 -12.66 19.86
CA ASP A 448 16.43 -11.69 19.23
C ASP A 448 16.56 -11.91 17.72
N LYS A 449 16.50 -13.17 17.28
CA LYS A 449 16.48 -13.54 15.86
C LYS A 449 15.05 -13.40 15.34
N THR A 450 14.86 -12.49 14.40
CA THR A 450 13.60 -12.38 13.66
C THR A 450 13.58 -13.36 12.49
N GLU A 451 12.37 -13.90 12.19
CA GLU A 451 12.17 -14.73 11.00
C GLU A 451 12.05 -13.87 9.74
N MET A 452 11.45 -12.66 9.84
CA MET A 452 11.44 -11.68 8.75
C MET A 452 12.85 -11.13 8.53
N ARG A 453 13.37 -11.26 7.32
CA ARG A 453 14.62 -10.61 6.91
C ARG A 453 14.33 -9.20 6.42
N THR A 454 15.18 -8.25 6.76
CA THR A 454 15.05 -6.89 6.25
C THR A 454 16.37 -6.43 5.64
N ALA A 455 16.30 -5.69 4.52
CA ALA A 455 17.44 -5.10 3.86
C ALA A 455 17.14 -3.64 3.53
N MET A 456 17.39 -2.75 4.50
CA MET A 456 17.09 -1.33 4.36
C MET A 456 18.36 -0.53 4.12
N GLN A 457 18.40 0.26 3.02
CA GLN A 457 19.61 1.04 2.71
C GLN A 457 19.73 2.24 3.64
N MET A 458 20.85 2.30 4.37
CA MET A 458 21.24 3.44 5.18
C MET A 458 22.50 4.10 4.62
N LEU A 459 22.45 5.40 4.37
CA LEU A 459 23.55 6.18 3.80
C LEU A 459 24.33 6.89 4.90
N TYR A 460 25.39 6.28 5.40
CA TYR A 460 26.24 6.81 6.48
C TYR A 460 26.80 8.20 6.18
N TRP A 461 27.17 8.49 4.93
CA TRP A 461 27.70 9.81 4.55
C TRP A 461 26.69 10.94 4.69
N ARG A 462 25.38 10.65 4.54
CA ARG A 462 24.32 11.64 4.81
C ARG A 462 24.22 11.93 6.30
N ILE A 463 24.35 10.91 7.14
CA ILE A 463 24.37 11.08 8.59
C ILE A 463 25.49 12.02 9.00
N TYR A 464 26.73 11.74 8.54
CA TYR A 464 27.91 12.53 8.92
C TYR A 464 27.78 14.00 8.54
N ARG A 465 27.09 14.33 7.46
CA ARG A 465 26.90 15.72 7.00
C ARG A 465 25.96 16.54 7.90
N THR A 466 25.11 15.92 8.69
CA THR A 466 24.16 16.62 9.55
C THR A 466 24.77 17.02 10.90
N TYR A 467 25.89 16.42 11.26
CA TYR A 467 26.58 16.70 12.50
C TYR A 467 27.74 17.71 12.32
N PRO A 468 28.12 18.45 13.39
CA PRO A 468 29.23 19.37 13.34
C PRO A 468 30.55 18.71 12.88
N GLU A 469 31.42 19.49 12.25
CA GLU A 469 32.77 19.04 11.90
C GLU A 469 33.54 18.58 13.15
N GLY A 470 34.20 17.42 13.06
CA GLY A 470 34.94 16.80 14.14
C GLY A 470 34.11 15.85 15.00
N THR A 471 32.82 15.67 14.76
CA THR A 471 32.04 14.61 15.41
C THR A 471 32.58 13.23 15.06
N ASP A 472 32.59 12.32 16.02
CA ASP A 472 33.04 10.94 15.85
C ASP A 472 32.08 10.17 14.92
N THR A 473 32.50 10.04 13.66
CA THR A 473 31.68 9.39 12.63
C THR A 473 31.60 7.87 12.80
N GLU A 474 32.55 7.24 13.51
CA GLU A 474 32.47 5.81 13.83
C GLU A 474 31.40 5.56 14.88
N LYS A 475 31.38 6.40 15.91
CA LYS A 475 30.32 6.34 16.95
C LYS A 475 28.95 6.57 16.33
N LEU A 476 28.81 7.55 15.45
CA LEU A 476 27.56 7.78 14.73
C LEU A 476 27.12 6.56 13.90
N ALA A 477 28.03 5.96 13.14
CA ALA A 477 27.73 4.77 12.35
C ALA A 477 27.21 3.61 13.22
N ILE A 478 27.84 3.41 14.39
CA ILE A 478 27.40 2.40 15.35
C ILE A 478 26.03 2.73 15.90
N ASN A 479 25.82 3.94 16.39
CA ASN A 479 24.57 4.34 17.05
C ASN A 479 23.37 4.23 16.09
N TYR A 480 23.54 4.65 14.83
CA TYR A 480 22.47 4.56 13.84
C TYR A 480 22.19 3.11 13.41
N TYR A 481 23.24 2.29 13.31
CA TYR A 481 23.08 0.88 12.99
C TYR A 481 22.40 0.10 14.13
N GLU A 482 22.86 0.30 15.37
CA GLU A 482 22.27 -0.33 16.58
C GLU A 482 20.82 0.12 16.78
N PHE A 483 20.50 1.39 16.51
CA PHE A 483 19.13 1.89 16.59
C PHE A 483 18.19 1.11 15.66
N LEU A 484 18.60 0.83 14.41
CA LEU A 484 17.78 0.01 13.51
C LEU A 484 17.66 -1.42 14.02
N LEU A 485 18.74 -2.00 14.56
CA LEU A 485 18.71 -3.34 15.16
C LEU A 485 17.78 -3.40 16.39
N ASP A 486 17.76 -2.36 17.21
CA ASP A 486 16.84 -2.27 18.35
C ASP A 486 15.37 -2.23 17.90
N ASN A 487 15.11 -1.72 16.69
CA ASN A 487 13.82 -1.76 16.02
C ASN A 487 13.65 -2.97 15.11
N ARG A 488 14.41 -4.07 15.30
CA ARG A 488 14.36 -5.33 14.53
C ARG A 488 14.61 -5.18 13.03
N ILE A 489 15.25 -4.08 12.63
CA ILE A 489 15.54 -3.74 11.24
C ILE A 489 17.04 -3.93 10.97
N ASN A 490 17.36 -4.68 9.92
CA ASN A 490 18.72 -4.81 9.44
C ASN A 490 19.00 -3.78 8.37
N ALA A 491 19.96 -2.89 8.61
CA ALA A 491 20.48 -2.05 7.56
C ALA A 491 21.22 -2.93 6.54
N MET A 492 20.99 -2.64 5.25
CA MET A 492 21.62 -3.39 4.15
C MET A 492 23.16 -3.43 4.30
N ALA A 493 23.77 -2.29 4.58
CA ALA A 493 25.20 -2.20 4.81
C ALA A 493 25.53 -2.24 6.30
N LEU A 494 26.43 -3.13 6.68
CA LEU A 494 27.05 -3.14 8.01
C LEU A 494 27.77 -1.81 8.31
N PRO A 495 27.98 -1.42 9.58
CA PRO A 495 28.56 -0.12 9.93
C PRO A 495 30.02 0.01 9.47
N PHE A 496 30.71 -1.09 9.18
CA PHE A 496 32.07 -1.13 8.67
C PHE A 496 32.20 -2.14 7.54
N GLY A 497 33.34 -2.13 6.84
CA GLY A 497 33.60 -3.05 5.75
C GLY A 497 33.64 -4.51 6.21
N VAL A 498 33.09 -5.43 5.43
CA VAL A 498 32.99 -6.88 5.74
C VAL A 498 34.34 -7.51 6.12
N ARG A 499 35.45 -6.99 5.60
CA ARG A 499 36.81 -7.47 5.90
C ARG A 499 37.42 -6.90 7.19
N GLU A 500 36.76 -5.93 7.82
CA GLU A 500 37.25 -5.32 9.04
C GLU A 500 36.83 -6.17 10.26
N GLU A 501 37.77 -6.61 11.08
CA GLU A 501 37.53 -7.50 12.23
C GLU A 501 36.47 -6.92 13.19
N ARG A 502 36.42 -5.61 13.37
CA ARG A 502 35.47 -4.94 14.25
C ARG A 502 34.02 -5.09 13.82
N VAL A 503 33.74 -5.47 12.56
CA VAL A 503 32.36 -5.70 12.07
C VAL A 503 31.88 -7.12 12.33
N TRP A 504 32.79 -8.08 12.59
CA TRP A 504 32.40 -9.48 12.71
C TRP A 504 31.41 -9.75 13.86
N LYS A 505 31.52 -8.96 14.96
CA LYS A 505 30.53 -9.03 16.04
C LYS A 505 29.08 -8.82 15.57
N TYR A 506 28.86 -8.03 14.53
CA TYR A 506 27.53 -7.82 13.93
C TYR A 506 27.11 -9.01 13.08
N MET A 507 28.04 -9.59 12.30
CA MET A 507 27.75 -10.80 11.53
C MET A 507 27.35 -11.97 12.46
N ASP A 508 27.91 -12.01 13.67
CA ASP A 508 27.64 -13.06 14.67
C ASP A 508 26.46 -12.71 15.59
N ASN A 509 25.97 -11.48 15.54
CA ASN A 509 24.81 -11.04 16.35
C ASN A 509 23.53 -11.77 15.88
N PRO A 510 22.76 -12.40 16.78
CA PRO A 510 21.50 -13.05 16.42
C PRO A 510 20.47 -12.07 15.84
N ARG A 511 20.46 -10.80 16.23
CA ARG A 511 19.58 -9.77 15.66
C ARG A 511 19.87 -9.45 14.20
N VAL A 512 21.08 -9.76 13.71
CA VAL A 512 21.45 -9.59 12.30
C VAL A 512 21.10 -10.86 11.54
N ASN A 513 20.09 -10.82 10.67
CA ASN A 513 19.65 -11.95 9.88
C ASN A 513 19.89 -11.74 8.36
N SER A 514 20.32 -10.55 7.96
CA SER A 514 20.68 -10.23 6.58
C SER A 514 21.72 -9.10 6.53
N PHE A 515 22.65 -9.16 5.58
CA PHE A 515 23.54 -8.06 5.25
C PHE A 515 24.09 -8.18 3.82
N TRP A 516 24.28 -7.06 3.19
CA TRP A 516 24.79 -6.95 1.82
C TRP A 516 26.31 -7.09 1.75
N ILE A 517 26.78 -7.82 0.76
CA ILE A 517 28.18 -7.86 0.36
C ILE A 517 28.40 -6.81 -0.74
N PRO A 518 29.06 -5.68 -0.44
CA PRO A 518 29.26 -4.63 -1.42
C PRO A 518 30.16 -5.08 -2.57
N GLY A 519 29.91 -4.54 -3.76
CA GLY A 519 30.77 -4.74 -4.93
C GLY A 519 32.07 -3.95 -4.86
N VAL A 520 33.05 -4.49 -5.58
CA VAL A 520 34.26 -3.78 -5.91
C VAL A 520 34.37 -3.68 -7.44
N ASP A 521 35.30 -2.84 -7.94
CA ASP A 521 35.59 -2.72 -9.35
C ASP A 521 35.90 -4.10 -9.97
N GLU A 522 35.48 -4.33 -11.21
CA GLU A 522 35.55 -5.64 -11.89
C GLU A 522 36.94 -6.28 -11.81
N ASP A 523 38.00 -5.48 -11.91
CA ASP A 523 39.39 -5.95 -11.88
C ASP A 523 39.85 -6.52 -10.54
N ARG A 524 39.17 -6.15 -9.43
CA ARG A 524 39.50 -6.60 -8.06
C ARG A 524 38.43 -7.49 -7.48
N HIS A 525 37.45 -7.87 -8.27
CA HIS A 525 36.28 -8.58 -7.80
C HIS A 525 36.60 -9.97 -7.25
N ALA A 526 37.40 -10.73 -7.99
CA ALA A 526 37.77 -12.10 -7.62
C ALA A 526 38.49 -12.16 -6.27
N GLU A 527 39.54 -11.32 -6.09
CA GLU A 527 40.29 -11.28 -4.83
C GLU A 527 39.44 -10.88 -3.64
N TYR A 528 38.62 -9.83 -3.80
CA TYR A 528 37.70 -9.39 -2.75
C TYR A 528 36.70 -10.48 -2.40
N THR A 529 36.08 -11.09 -3.42
CA THR A 529 35.07 -12.12 -3.23
C THR A 529 35.64 -13.34 -2.51
N ALA A 530 36.85 -13.78 -2.89
CA ALA A 530 37.52 -14.87 -2.23
C ALA A 530 37.81 -14.56 -0.74
N SER A 531 38.32 -13.36 -0.46
CA SER A 531 38.60 -12.94 0.92
C SER A 531 37.34 -12.84 1.80
N VAL A 532 36.21 -12.36 1.26
CA VAL A 532 34.94 -12.31 1.95
C VAL A 532 34.40 -13.72 2.18
N TYR A 533 34.45 -14.59 1.19
CA TYR A 533 34.03 -15.99 1.32
C TYR A 533 34.75 -16.71 2.44
N GLU A 534 36.10 -16.53 2.55
CA GLU A 534 36.88 -17.08 3.65
C GLU A 534 36.40 -16.55 5.01
N ILE A 535 36.18 -15.24 5.14
CA ILE A 535 35.70 -14.63 6.40
C ILE A 535 34.32 -15.14 6.78
N LEU A 536 33.39 -15.23 5.84
CA LEU A 536 32.04 -15.75 6.09
C LEU A 536 32.07 -17.25 6.49
N GLY A 537 33.01 -18.01 5.94
CA GLY A 537 33.15 -19.43 6.26
C GLY A 537 33.80 -19.75 7.63
N ARG A 538 34.32 -18.74 8.35
CA ARG A 538 34.96 -18.95 9.68
C ARG A 538 33.96 -19.25 10.79
N VAL A 539 32.71 -18.80 10.64
CA VAL A 539 31.62 -18.99 11.61
C VAL A 539 30.40 -19.47 10.87
N GLU A 540 29.79 -20.52 11.39
CA GLU A 540 28.55 -21.10 10.89
C GLU A 540 27.41 -20.02 10.89
N GLY A 541 26.55 -20.02 9.89
CA GLY A 541 25.42 -19.09 9.74
C GLY A 541 25.73 -17.71 9.12
N ARG A 542 27.00 -17.28 9.04
CA ARG A 542 27.34 -16.01 8.41
C ARG A 542 26.99 -15.97 6.92
N ARG A 543 27.17 -17.09 6.19
CA ARG A 543 26.86 -17.17 4.75
C ARG A 543 25.38 -17.09 4.47
N GLU A 544 24.55 -17.65 5.33
CA GLU A 544 23.10 -17.64 5.23
C GLU A 544 22.49 -16.24 5.40
N LYS A 545 23.23 -15.34 6.06
CA LYS A 545 22.83 -13.95 6.29
C LYS A 545 23.29 -13.00 5.17
N ALA A 546 24.33 -13.40 4.43
CA ALA A 546 24.99 -12.55 3.46
C ALA A 546 24.34 -12.67 2.09
N PHE A 547 24.05 -11.53 1.44
CA PHE A 547 23.50 -11.53 0.09
C PHE A 547 24.26 -10.58 -0.84
N PHE A 548 24.19 -10.88 -2.12
CA PHE A 548 24.66 -10.00 -3.20
C PHE A 548 23.48 -9.24 -3.82
N TYR A 549 23.68 -7.96 -4.09
CA TYR A 549 22.76 -7.10 -4.80
C TYR A 549 23.54 -6.30 -5.83
N ARG A 550 23.43 -6.65 -7.10
CA ARG A 550 24.31 -6.14 -8.16
C ARG A 550 23.60 -5.49 -9.32
N VAL A 551 22.40 -5.91 -9.58
CA VAL A 551 21.57 -5.39 -10.66
C VAL A 551 20.23 -4.98 -10.06
N ASP A 552 19.90 -3.74 -10.30
CA ASP A 552 18.68 -3.12 -9.81
C ASP A 552 17.67 -3.03 -10.94
N GLU A 553 16.48 -3.56 -10.72
CA GLU A 553 15.31 -3.48 -11.59
C GLU A 553 15.65 -3.70 -13.09
N PRO A 554 16.14 -4.88 -13.49
CA PRO A 554 16.51 -5.12 -14.87
C PRO A 554 15.31 -5.06 -15.80
N THR A 555 15.34 -4.12 -16.74
CA THR A 555 14.27 -3.89 -17.74
C THR A 555 14.73 -4.14 -19.18
N THR A 556 15.98 -4.55 -19.35
CA THR A 556 16.56 -4.82 -20.68
C THR A 556 17.40 -6.11 -20.67
N PRO A 557 17.55 -6.78 -21.84
CA PRO A 557 18.43 -7.93 -21.96
C PRO A 557 19.88 -7.66 -21.57
N GLU A 558 20.39 -6.44 -21.78
CA GLU A 558 21.75 -6.04 -21.39
C GLU A 558 21.93 -6.06 -19.86
N MET A 559 20.92 -5.58 -19.11
CA MET A 559 20.94 -5.62 -17.65
C MET A 559 20.88 -7.06 -17.12
N LEU A 560 20.07 -7.93 -17.72
CA LEU A 560 20.04 -9.35 -17.39
C LEU A 560 21.36 -10.05 -17.71
N ASN A 561 21.99 -9.75 -18.85
CA ASN A 561 23.33 -10.26 -19.17
C ASN A 561 24.39 -9.77 -18.20
N LYS A 562 24.25 -8.56 -17.63
CA LYS A 562 25.10 -8.08 -16.54
C LYS A 562 24.93 -8.93 -15.29
N LEU A 563 23.69 -9.28 -14.92
CA LEU A 563 23.42 -10.19 -13.81
C LEU A 563 24.11 -11.54 -13.98
N ALA A 564 23.98 -12.16 -15.15
CA ALA A 564 24.65 -13.42 -15.48
C ALA A 564 26.18 -13.33 -15.37
N LYS A 565 26.79 -12.23 -15.85
CA LYS A 565 28.25 -12.01 -15.72
C LYS A 565 28.69 -11.88 -14.27
N VAL A 566 27.92 -11.16 -13.46
CA VAL A 566 28.20 -11.02 -12.02
C VAL A 566 28.10 -12.36 -11.34
N ALA A 567 27.04 -13.13 -11.57
CA ALA A 567 26.87 -14.46 -11.02
C ALA A 567 28.01 -15.39 -11.41
N ALA A 568 28.43 -15.40 -12.70
CA ALA A 568 29.56 -16.16 -13.16
C ALA A 568 30.88 -15.77 -12.50
N SER A 569 31.08 -14.51 -12.12
CA SER A 569 32.28 -14.05 -11.40
C SER A 569 32.30 -14.47 -9.93
N ILE A 570 31.14 -14.70 -9.32
CA ILE A 570 31.00 -15.09 -7.93
C ILE A 570 31.02 -16.62 -7.76
N ALA A 571 30.45 -17.37 -8.68
CA ALA A 571 30.28 -18.81 -8.62
C ALA A 571 31.56 -19.62 -8.32
N PRO A 572 32.79 -19.26 -8.80
CA PRO A 572 34.00 -19.97 -8.44
C PRO A 572 34.35 -19.95 -6.95
N TYR A 573 33.88 -18.95 -6.22
CA TYR A 573 34.18 -18.72 -4.80
C TYR A 573 33.02 -19.11 -3.87
N TYR A 574 31.80 -19.07 -4.38
CA TYR A 574 30.60 -19.37 -3.63
C TYR A 574 29.87 -20.54 -4.30
N LYS A 575 29.84 -21.68 -3.66
CA LYS A 575 29.00 -22.80 -4.11
C LYS A 575 27.53 -22.53 -3.84
N GLU A 576 27.26 -21.82 -2.76
CA GLU A 576 25.95 -21.39 -2.30
C GLU A 576 26.07 -19.92 -1.97
N TYR A 577 25.37 -19.07 -2.66
CA TYR A 577 25.32 -17.64 -2.41
C TYR A 577 23.90 -17.14 -2.64
N HIS A 578 23.54 -16.11 -1.92
CA HIS A 578 22.25 -15.45 -2.04
C HIS A 578 22.39 -14.23 -2.97
N MET A 579 21.64 -14.23 -4.06
CA MET A 579 21.57 -13.12 -5.01
C MET A 579 20.16 -12.56 -5.04
N VAL A 580 20.02 -11.30 -4.60
CA VAL A 580 18.75 -10.55 -4.70
C VAL A 580 18.80 -9.63 -5.91
N THR A 581 17.71 -9.61 -6.66
CA THR A 581 17.50 -8.66 -7.77
C THR A 581 16.05 -8.17 -7.73
N PRO A 582 15.82 -6.91 -7.30
CA PRO A 582 14.49 -6.33 -7.34
C PRO A 582 13.96 -6.26 -8.78
N CYS A 583 12.70 -6.62 -8.98
CA CYS A 583 12.05 -6.64 -10.28
C CYS A 583 10.61 -6.14 -10.19
N TYR A 584 10.16 -5.44 -11.23
CA TYR A 584 8.76 -5.03 -11.38
C TYR A 584 8.19 -5.30 -12.77
N VAL A 585 8.98 -5.90 -13.65
CA VAL A 585 8.59 -6.28 -15.01
C VAL A 585 9.06 -7.71 -15.31
N ASN A 586 8.43 -8.33 -16.30
CA ASN A 586 8.84 -9.60 -16.87
C ASN A 586 8.95 -9.44 -18.40
N ILE A 587 10.16 -9.23 -18.91
CA ILE A 587 10.42 -8.97 -20.33
C ILE A 587 10.67 -10.25 -21.12
N ASP A 588 10.30 -10.25 -22.40
CA ASP A 588 10.64 -11.31 -23.35
C ASP A 588 12.07 -11.16 -23.87
N LEU A 589 12.77 -12.29 -23.98
CA LEU A 589 14.11 -12.38 -24.53
C LEU A 589 14.09 -12.95 -25.94
N SER A 590 15.12 -12.64 -26.73
CA SER A 590 15.24 -13.07 -28.12
C SER A 590 15.45 -14.58 -28.31
N ASP A 591 15.81 -15.29 -27.23
CA ASP A 591 15.99 -16.75 -27.22
C ASP A 591 14.71 -17.52 -26.87
N GLY A 592 13.59 -16.81 -26.69
CA GLY A 592 12.28 -17.37 -26.39
C GLY A 592 11.99 -17.56 -24.89
N ARG A 593 12.94 -17.28 -24.01
CA ARG A 593 12.71 -17.19 -22.56
C ARG A 593 12.10 -15.85 -22.19
N ASP A 594 11.48 -15.77 -21.06
CA ASP A 594 11.20 -14.51 -20.37
C ASP A 594 12.24 -14.22 -19.28
N GLN A 595 12.11 -13.07 -18.64
CA GLN A 595 13.04 -12.64 -17.58
C GLN A 595 13.09 -13.60 -16.39
N ILE A 596 11.93 -14.10 -15.93
CA ILE A 596 11.86 -15.06 -14.81
C ILE A 596 12.63 -16.34 -15.18
N GLU A 597 12.38 -16.90 -16.35
CA GLU A 597 13.07 -18.10 -16.82
C GLU A 597 14.59 -17.89 -16.96
N PHE A 598 15.01 -16.71 -17.38
CA PHE A 598 16.42 -16.36 -17.42
C PHE A 598 17.04 -16.24 -16.01
N MET A 599 16.33 -15.62 -15.08
CA MET A 599 16.87 -15.31 -13.75
C MET A 599 17.01 -16.53 -12.84
N LYS A 600 16.25 -17.61 -13.07
CA LYS A 600 16.35 -18.88 -12.32
C LYS A 600 17.78 -19.42 -12.17
N ASP A 601 18.62 -19.19 -13.17
CA ASP A 601 20.01 -19.66 -13.16
C ASP A 601 20.93 -18.80 -12.27
N TYR A 602 20.47 -17.64 -11.78
CA TYR A 602 21.35 -16.61 -11.18
C TYR A 602 20.84 -16.02 -9.87
N VAL A 603 19.54 -16.15 -9.57
CA VAL A 603 18.87 -15.52 -8.44
C VAL A 603 18.23 -16.60 -7.59
N ASP A 604 18.37 -16.49 -6.29
CA ASP A 604 17.73 -17.34 -5.28
C ASP A 604 16.95 -16.52 -4.23
N ILE A 605 16.99 -15.18 -4.32
CA ILE A 605 16.12 -14.27 -3.57
C ILE A 605 15.29 -13.47 -4.58
N TRP A 606 14.06 -13.90 -4.77
CA TRP A 606 13.09 -13.26 -5.66
C TRP A 606 12.45 -12.07 -4.95
N CYS A 607 12.77 -10.86 -5.41
CA CYS A 607 12.34 -9.62 -4.77
C CYS A 607 11.45 -8.80 -5.71
N HIS A 608 10.16 -8.73 -5.42
CA HIS A 608 9.17 -8.06 -6.26
C HIS A 608 8.30 -7.11 -5.45
N LYS A 609 7.72 -6.11 -6.12
CA LYS A 609 6.74 -5.24 -5.49
C LYS A 609 5.51 -6.03 -5.06
N MET A 610 4.83 -5.60 -4.01
CA MET A 610 3.65 -6.28 -3.45
C MET A 610 2.55 -6.54 -4.51
N ASN A 611 2.37 -5.64 -5.47
CA ASN A 611 1.38 -5.82 -6.55
C ASN A 611 1.69 -6.98 -7.50
N ALA A 612 2.91 -7.52 -7.52
CA ALA A 612 3.22 -8.73 -8.27
C ALA A 612 2.50 -9.97 -7.74
N PHE A 613 2.06 -9.93 -6.50
CA PHE A 613 1.31 -10.99 -5.84
C PHE A 613 -0.21 -10.82 -5.96
N THR A 614 -0.68 -9.89 -6.80
CA THR A 614 -2.10 -9.74 -7.08
C THR A 614 -2.63 -11.05 -7.70
N PRO A 615 -3.66 -11.66 -7.13
CA PRO A 615 -4.27 -12.83 -7.72
C PRO A 615 -4.73 -12.57 -9.15
N ARG A 616 -4.56 -13.55 -10.04
CA ARG A 616 -4.87 -13.39 -11.47
C ARG A 616 -6.31 -12.91 -11.72
N TRP A 617 -7.25 -13.42 -10.95
CA TRP A 617 -8.67 -13.01 -11.03
C TRP A 617 -8.93 -11.58 -10.57
N LEU A 618 -7.97 -10.93 -9.83
CA LEU A 618 -8.00 -9.52 -9.46
C LEU A 618 -7.24 -8.62 -10.44
N GLU A 619 -6.91 -9.07 -11.67
CA GLU A 619 -6.12 -8.29 -12.65
C GLU A 619 -6.73 -6.94 -13.03
N PHE A 620 -8.04 -6.76 -12.84
CA PHE A 620 -8.72 -5.47 -12.99
C PHE A 620 -8.20 -4.37 -12.04
N ALA A 621 -7.63 -4.75 -10.90
CA ALA A 621 -7.12 -3.82 -9.91
C ALA A 621 -5.70 -3.32 -10.23
N LYS A 622 -5.07 -3.80 -11.28
CA LYS A 622 -3.79 -3.28 -11.77
C LYS A 622 -3.98 -1.82 -12.17
N GLY A 623 -3.36 -0.90 -11.44
CA GLY A 623 -3.39 0.51 -11.77
C GLY A 623 -2.88 0.77 -13.19
N ALA A 624 -3.34 1.84 -13.84
CA ALA A 624 -2.97 2.23 -15.22
C ALA A 624 -1.45 2.37 -15.45
N GLN A 625 -0.66 2.45 -14.42
CA GLN A 625 0.81 2.48 -14.49
C GLN A 625 1.39 1.17 -15.04
N TYR A 626 0.64 0.06 -14.99
CA TYR A 626 1.05 -1.28 -15.39
C TYR A 626 0.24 -1.83 -16.57
N VAL A 627 -0.48 -1.00 -17.32
CA VAL A 627 -1.03 -1.40 -18.61
C VAL A 627 0.14 -1.54 -19.60
N GLN A 628 0.96 -2.52 -19.35
CA GLN A 628 1.79 -3.14 -20.36
C GLN A 628 0.85 -3.91 -21.29
N THR A 629 1.30 -4.21 -22.50
CA THR A 629 0.49 -4.94 -23.47
C THR A 629 -0.13 -6.20 -22.85
N ALA A 630 -1.33 -6.59 -23.26
CA ALA A 630 -2.07 -7.74 -22.72
C ALA A 630 -1.22 -9.03 -22.61
N ALA A 631 -0.21 -9.22 -23.48
CA ALA A 631 0.73 -10.34 -23.42
C ALA A 631 1.71 -10.25 -22.22
N GLN A 632 2.12 -9.03 -21.82
CA GLN A 632 2.99 -8.82 -20.68
C GLN A 632 2.21 -8.96 -19.37
N ASP A 633 0.94 -8.51 -19.33
CA ASP A 633 0.05 -8.70 -18.20
C ASP A 633 -0.21 -10.17 -17.88
N LYS A 634 -0.44 -10.99 -18.90
CA LYS A 634 -0.62 -12.43 -18.72
C LYS A 634 0.62 -13.09 -18.08
N LYS A 635 1.81 -12.72 -18.53
CA LYS A 635 3.06 -13.25 -17.98
C LYS A 635 3.33 -12.78 -16.53
N TYR A 636 2.96 -11.56 -16.22
CA TYR A 636 3.11 -11.02 -14.88
C TYR A 636 2.07 -11.59 -13.91
N GLY A 637 0.85 -11.85 -14.35
CA GLY A 637 -0.19 -12.49 -13.53
C GLY A 637 0.13 -13.93 -13.12
N GLU A 638 1.03 -14.61 -13.82
CA GLU A 638 1.55 -15.94 -13.47
C GLU A 638 2.75 -15.89 -12.52
N TYR A 639 3.22 -14.66 -12.17
CA TYR A 639 4.43 -14.46 -11.42
C TYR A 639 4.40 -15.15 -10.06
N ALA A 640 3.35 -14.91 -9.26
CA ALA A 640 3.24 -15.46 -7.91
C ALA A 640 3.31 -16.99 -7.89
N ASP A 641 2.64 -17.67 -8.84
CA ASP A 641 2.67 -19.13 -8.95
C ASP A 641 4.05 -19.65 -9.35
N ARG A 642 4.72 -18.97 -10.26
CA ARG A 642 6.07 -19.35 -10.73
C ARG A 642 7.10 -19.19 -9.61
N ILE A 643 7.03 -18.08 -8.85
CA ILE A 643 7.93 -17.87 -7.70
C ILE A 643 7.63 -18.84 -6.58
N ALA A 644 6.37 -19.16 -6.31
CA ALA A 644 6.03 -20.18 -5.32
C ALA A 644 6.67 -21.54 -5.64
N ALA A 645 6.80 -21.90 -6.93
CA ALA A 645 7.49 -23.11 -7.35
C ALA A 645 9.01 -23.06 -7.08
N GLU A 646 9.68 -21.92 -7.33
CA GLU A 646 11.11 -21.74 -7.01
C GLU A 646 11.34 -21.75 -5.50
N VAL A 647 10.48 -21.08 -4.72
CA VAL A 647 10.53 -21.09 -3.24
C VAL A 647 10.32 -22.50 -2.68
N ALA A 648 9.43 -23.31 -3.28
CA ALA A 648 9.28 -24.71 -2.91
C ALA A 648 10.55 -25.54 -3.24
N GLY A 649 11.35 -25.08 -4.18
CA GLY A 649 12.67 -25.63 -4.54
C GLY A 649 13.80 -25.23 -3.59
N GLY A 650 13.58 -24.26 -2.70
CA GLY A 650 14.56 -23.79 -1.71
C GLY A 650 14.95 -22.31 -1.82
N ASP A 651 14.44 -21.58 -2.81
CA ASP A 651 14.66 -20.15 -2.97
C ASP A 651 13.86 -19.34 -1.93
N GLN A 652 14.15 -18.02 -1.83
CA GLN A 652 13.45 -17.10 -0.94
C GLN A 652 12.56 -16.15 -1.73
N SER A 653 11.39 -15.84 -1.17
CA SER A 653 10.51 -14.78 -1.66
C SER A 653 10.68 -13.53 -0.79
N TRP A 654 11.02 -12.41 -1.42
CA TRP A 654 11.09 -11.10 -0.79
C TRP A 654 10.19 -10.12 -1.52
N THR A 655 9.83 -9.03 -0.84
CA THR A 655 9.16 -7.88 -1.47
C THR A 655 9.97 -6.61 -1.25
N TYR A 656 9.67 -5.56 -2.01
CA TYR A 656 10.23 -4.24 -1.75
C TYR A 656 9.21 -3.13 -1.93
N PHE A 657 9.43 -2.06 -1.19
CA PHE A 657 8.64 -0.84 -1.25
C PHE A 657 9.48 0.34 -1.73
N CYS A 658 8.84 1.27 -2.41
CA CYS A 658 9.32 2.58 -2.79
C CYS A 658 8.09 3.49 -2.93
N PHE A 659 8.13 4.56 -3.74
CA PHE A 659 6.93 5.33 -4.08
C PHE A 659 5.82 4.47 -4.72
N GLU A 660 6.11 3.25 -5.11
CA GLU A 660 5.20 2.22 -5.62
C GLU A 660 5.30 0.93 -4.79
N PRO A 661 4.21 0.09 -4.76
CA PRO A 661 2.92 0.32 -5.42
C PRO A 661 2.10 1.43 -4.74
N THR A 662 1.27 2.11 -5.49
CA THR A 662 0.34 3.10 -4.95
C THR A 662 -0.98 2.44 -4.52
N ALA A 663 -1.81 3.16 -3.76
CA ALA A 663 -3.15 2.69 -3.42
C ALA A 663 -3.85 2.07 -4.64
N PRO A 664 -4.62 0.98 -4.48
CA PRO A 664 -5.10 0.40 -3.22
C PRO A 664 -4.17 -0.63 -2.56
N TYR A 665 -2.91 -0.72 -2.96
CA TYR A 665 -1.93 -1.58 -2.30
C TYR A 665 -1.34 -0.87 -1.08
N VAL A 666 -0.98 -1.67 -0.07
CA VAL A 666 -0.25 -1.13 1.10
C VAL A 666 1.08 -0.53 0.69
N ASN A 667 1.48 0.56 1.35
CA ASN A 667 2.79 1.19 1.18
C ASN A 667 3.24 1.90 2.48
N TRP A 668 4.48 2.41 2.49
CA TRP A 668 5.10 3.07 3.65
C TRP A 668 5.26 4.58 3.45
N MET A 669 4.40 5.20 2.62
CA MET A 669 4.44 6.64 2.35
C MET A 669 3.86 7.46 3.49
N ALA A 670 4.35 8.69 3.65
CA ALA A 670 3.90 9.57 4.71
C ALA A 670 2.41 9.94 4.59
N ASN A 671 1.88 9.99 3.37
CA ASN A 671 0.47 10.25 3.07
C ASN A 671 -0.39 8.98 2.99
N GLY A 672 0.17 7.79 3.22
CA GLY A 672 -0.59 6.53 3.30
C GLY A 672 -1.29 6.38 4.66
N ASP A 673 -2.15 5.38 4.77
CA ASP A 673 -2.77 4.99 6.03
C ASP A 673 -1.72 4.47 7.03
N GLY A 674 -1.89 4.75 8.32
CA GLY A 674 -0.91 4.33 9.34
C GLY A 674 -0.92 2.85 9.65
N THR A 675 -1.99 2.14 9.29
CA THR A 675 -2.09 0.67 9.43
C THR A 675 -1.31 -0.07 8.34
N GLU A 676 -1.09 0.56 7.17
CA GLU A 676 -0.48 -0.09 6.01
C GLU A 676 0.89 -0.73 6.29
N PRO A 677 1.82 -0.11 7.03
CA PRO A 677 3.09 -0.75 7.34
C PRO A 677 2.91 -2.07 8.11
N ILE A 678 2.04 -2.13 9.13
CA ILE A 678 1.74 -3.35 9.89
C ILE A 678 1.11 -4.39 8.97
N VAL A 679 0.05 -4.01 8.25
CA VAL A 679 -0.68 -4.91 7.32
C VAL A 679 0.25 -5.51 6.27
N SER A 680 1.27 -4.77 5.81
CA SER A 680 2.24 -5.27 4.83
C SER A 680 2.96 -6.56 5.30
N PHE A 681 3.25 -6.69 6.61
CA PHE A 681 3.87 -7.89 7.17
C PHE A 681 2.87 -9.03 7.38
N TRP A 682 1.60 -8.73 7.63
CA TRP A 682 0.54 -9.73 7.62
C TRP A 682 0.34 -10.29 6.20
N GLN A 683 0.40 -9.44 5.17
CA GLN A 683 0.42 -9.88 3.77
C GLN A 683 1.66 -10.70 3.44
N CYS A 684 2.83 -10.33 3.94
CA CYS A 684 4.04 -11.16 3.82
C CYS A 684 3.82 -12.56 4.39
N LYS A 685 3.18 -12.67 5.56
CA LYS A 685 2.87 -13.98 6.17
C LYS A 685 1.89 -14.79 5.33
N LEU A 686 0.83 -14.15 4.83
CA LEU A 686 -0.15 -14.78 3.93
C LEU A 686 0.50 -15.36 2.67
N LEU A 687 1.44 -14.63 2.08
CA LEU A 687 2.07 -14.95 0.80
C LEU A 687 3.37 -15.77 0.92
N GLY A 688 3.80 -16.10 2.13
CA GLY A 688 5.06 -16.80 2.37
C GLY A 688 6.31 -15.95 2.03
N ILE A 689 6.20 -14.63 2.08
CA ILE A 689 7.30 -13.69 1.86
C ILE A 689 8.17 -13.65 3.12
N GLN A 690 9.47 -13.87 2.96
CA GLN A 690 10.43 -14.07 4.04
C GLN A 690 11.36 -12.87 4.25
N GLY A 691 11.27 -11.87 3.37
CA GLY A 691 12.13 -10.69 3.47
C GLY A 691 11.55 -9.46 2.82
N VAL A 692 11.99 -8.29 3.30
CA VAL A 692 11.60 -6.99 2.79
C VAL A 692 12.83 -6.12 2.52
N LEU A 693 12.88 -5.56 1.32
CA LEU A 693 13.90 -4.59 0.92
C LEU A 693 13.27 -3.19 0.86
N PHE A 694 13.99 -2.20 1.40
CA PHE A 694 13.64 -0.79 1.26
C PHE A 694 14.86 0.02 0.82
N TRP A 695 14.70 0.79 -0.26
CA TRP A 695 15.82 1.42 -0.94
C TRP A 695 16.51 2.56 -0.18
N GLY A 696 15.89 3.10 0.87
CA GLY A 696 16.48 4.15 1.69
C GLY A 696 15.73 4.36 3.01
N VAL A 697 16.45 4.61 4.11
CA VAL A 697 15.85 5.03 5.38
C VAL A 697 16.17 6.48 5.72
N ASN A 698 17.15 7.08 5.04
CA ASN A 698 17.65 8.43 5.34
C ASN A 698 18.11 9.18 4.05
N GLU A 699 17.31 9.09 3.02
CA GLU A 699 17.50 9.81 1.74
C GLU A 699 17.14 11.30 1.88
N TRP A 700 17.61 11.90 2.97
CA TRP A 700 17.33 13.29 3.30
C TRP A 700 17.82 14.24 2.21
N ARG A 701 17.02 15.27 1.97
CA ARG A 701 17.39 16.45 1.19
C ARG A 701 18.10 17.50 2.05
N ASP A 702 18.32 18.68 1.49
CA ASP A 702 18.90 19.81 2.24
C ASP A 702 18.07 20.14 3.47
N ASN A 703 16.73 20.09 3.37
CA ASN A 703 15.81 20.08 4.51
C ASN A 703 15.28 18.65 4.73
N MET A 704 15.73 17.99 5.79
CA MET A 704 15.31 16.62 6.10
C MET A 704 13.82 16.49 6.47
N TYR A 705 13.17 17.59 6.77
CA TYR A 705 11.74 17.65 7.06
C TYR A 705 10.87 17.90 5.83
N ASP A 706 11.49 18.11 4.66
CA ASP A 706 10.80 18.15 3.38
C ASP A 706 10.69 16.73 2.82
N LEU A 707 9.50 16.14 2.97
CA LEU A 707 9.21 14.77 2.57
C LEU A 707 8.84 14.63 1.09
N TYR A 708 8.60 15.74 0.38
CA TYR A 708 8.13 15.69 -0.99
C TYR A 708 9.23 15.35 -2.00
N GLU A 709 9.05 14.29 -2.80
CA GLU A 709 9.91 13.92 -3.94
C GLU A 709 9.22 14.31 -5.27
N PRO A 710 9.65 15.42 -5.91
CA PRO A 710 9.03 15.90 -7.14
C PRO A 710 9.13 14.93 -8.32
N ALA A 711 10.19 14.11 -8.36
CA ALA A 711 10.43 13.20 -9.49
C ALA A 711 9.40 12.06 -9.53
N THR A 712 8.91 11.64 -8.37
CA THR A 712 7.95 10.54 -8.22
C THR A 712 6.58 10.99 -7.73
N ASN A 713 6.44 12.28 -7.38
CA ASN A 713 5.25 12.84 -6.75
C ASN A 713 4.82 12.06 -5.50
N SER A 714 5.78 11.77 -4.63
CA SER A 714 5.60 10.99 -3.41
C SER A 714 6.06 11.74 -2.17
N TRP A 715 5.64 11.30 -0.98
CA TRP A 715 5.99 11.91 0.29
C TRP A 715 6.63 10.87 1.22
N GLY A 716 7.88 11.13 1.61
CA GLY A 716 8.62 10.31 2.56
C GLY A 716 9.23 9.04 2.01
N ASP A 717 9.25 8.87 0.66
CA ASP A 717 9.95 7.75 0.03
C ASP A 717 11.46 7.82 0.35
N GLY A 718 12.01 6.73 0.85
CA GLY A 718 13.42 6.66 1.28
C GLY A 718 13.73 7.36 2.61
N ILE A 719 12.73 7.83 3.35
CA ILE A 719 12.91 8.51 4.65
C ILE A 719 12.05 7.83 5.71
N LEU A 720 12.68 7.12 6.65
CA LEU A 720 12.03 6.48 7.80
C LEU A 720 12.63 6.96 9.13
N ILE A 721 13.85 7.52 9.09
CA ILE A 721 14.52 8.11 10.26
C ILE A 721 14.98 9.53 9.94
N TYR A 722 15.17 10.31 10.98
CA TYR A 722 15.66 11.68 10.89
C TYR A 722 16.98 11.85 11.67
N SER A 723 17.75 12.90 11.35
CA SER A 723 18.99 13.15 12.08
C SER A 723 18.70 13.59 13.51
N GLY A 724 19.48 13.06 14.45
CA GLY A 724 19.47 13.51 15.85
C GLY A 724 20.21 14.81 16.10
N ALA A 725 21.02 15.28 15.14
CA ALA A 725 21.84 16.49 15.31
C ALA A 725 21.06 17.74 15.72
N PRO A 726 19.86 18.06 15.13
CA PRO A 726 19.06 19.20 15.57
C PRO A 726 18.57 19.12 17.02
N PHE A 727 18.52 17.91 17.57
CA PHE A 727 18.06 17.64 18.96
C PHE A 727 19.23 17.41 19.92
N GLY A 728 20.47 17.53 19.46
CA GLY A 728 21.67 17.36 20.27
C GLY A 728 21.94 15.91 20.70
N ILE A 729 21.42 14.92 19.97
CA ILE A 729 21.63 13.49 20.24
C ILE A 729 22.42 12.82 19.12
N ASP A 730 23.23 11.81 19.46
CA ASP A 730 24.07 11.04 18.54
C ASP A 730 23.37 9.82 17.93
N THR A 731 22.08 9.64 18.21
CA THR A 731 21.20 8.59 17.68
C THR A 731 20.22 9.20 16.68
N PRO A 732 19.62 8.43 15.77
CA PRO A 732 18.55 8.94 14.92
C PRO A 732 17.31 9.29 15.74
N VAL A 733 16.48 10.15 15.18
CA VAL A 733 15.09 10.35 15.58
C VAL A 733 14.22 9.40 14.76
N SER A 734 13.32 8.69 15.42
CA SER A 734 12.37 7.78 14.80
C SER A 734 11.23 8.50 14.06
N SER A 735 10.38 7.74 13.39
CA SER A 735 9.13 8.22 12.81
C SER A 735 7.98 7.28 13.18
N LEU A 736 6.73 7.76 13.11
CA LEU A 736 5.55 6.91 13.28
C LEU A 736 5.57 5.73 12.31
N ARG A 737 6.04 5.94 11.07
CA ARG A 737 6.18 4.87 10.08
C ARG A 737 7.21 3.82 10.48
N LEU A 738 8.35 4.21 11.05
CA LEU A 738 9.36 3.25 11.51
C LEU A 738 8.82 2.41 12.67
N GLU A 739 8.09 3.03 13.61
CA GLU A 739 7.47 2.32 14.74
C GLU A 739 6.46 1.28 14.22
N THR A 740 5.55 1.66 13.33
CA THR A 740 4.57 0.73 12.75
C THR A 740 5.20 -0.36 11.86
N ILE A 741 6.36 -0.09 11.22
CA ILE A 741 7.15 -1.12 10.53
C ILE A 741 7.74 -2.11 11.55
N ARG A 742 8.28 -1.66 12.67
CA ARG A 742 8.76 -2.54 13.76
C ARG A 742 7.61 -3.41 14.27
N ASP A 743 6.46 -2.83 14.60
CA ASP A 743 5.29 -3.54 15.09
C ASP A 743 4.83 -4.62 14.10
N GLY A 744 4.85 -4.30 12.80
CA GLY A 744 4.55 -5.29 11.75
C GLY A 744 5.57 -6.45 11.70
N ILE A 745 6.87 -6.17 11.90
CA ILE A 745 7.91 -7.22 12.00
C ILE A 745 7.68 -8.09 13.24
N GLU A 746 7.30 -7.49 14.35
CA GLU A 746 6.99 -8.19 15.60
C GLU A 746 5.73 -9.04 15.47
N ASP A 747 4.69 -8.54 14.83
CA ASP A 747 3.49 -9.31 14.47
C ASP A 747 3.82 -10.53 13.59
N TYR A 748 4.66 -10.34 12.57
CA TYR A 748 5.13 -11.45 11.74
C TYR A 748 5.84 -12.51 12.57
N GLN A 749 6.66 -12.10 13.55
CA GLN A 749 7.33 -13.00 14.48
C GLN A 749 6.32 -13.77 15.35
N TYR A 750 5.28 -13.09 15.88
CA TYR A 750 4.21 -13.74 16.64
C TYR A 750 3.48 -14.80 15.80
N LEU A 751 3.14 -14.47 14.55
CA LEU A 751 2.50 -15.40 13.61
C LEU A 751 3.38 -16.62 13.32
N CYS A 752 4.71 -16.44 13.21
CA CYS A 752 5.65 -17.55 13.05
C CYS A 752 5.72 -18.43 14.32
N MET A 753 5.74 -17.80 15.50
CA MET A 753 5.73 -18.55 16.78
C MET A 753 4.41 -19.29 16.96
N LEU A 754 3.28 -18.70 16.61
CA LEU A 754 1.97 -19.35 16.67
C LEU A 754 1.89 -20.52 15.68
N GLU A 755 2.45 -20.37 14.47
CA GLU A 755 2.51 -21.47 13.50
C GLU A 755 3.29 -22.68 14.05
N GLN A 756 4.41 -22.42 14.74
CA GLN A 756 5.21 -23.47 15.38
C GLN A 756 4.47 -24.12 16.55
N ALA A 757 3.72 -23.36 17.34
CA ALA A 757 3.03 -23.86 18.54
C ALA A 757 1.69 -24.53 18.23
N ALA A 758 0.89 -23.98 17.30
CA ALA A 758 -0.49 -24.38 17.05
C ALA A 758 -0.78 -24.80 15.59
N GLY A 759 0.21 -24.68 14.69
CA GLY A 759 0.11 -25.08 13.29
C GLY A 759 -0.45 -23.98 12.38
N LYS A 760 -0.31 -24.22 11.06
CA LYS A 760 -0.64 -23.25 10.00
C LYS A 760 -2.10 -22.78 10.02
N GLN A 761 -3.04 -23.68 10.32
CA GLN A 761 -4.46 -23.33 10.32
C GLN A 761 -4.78 -22.22 11.33
N ALA A 762 -4.21 -22.26 12.54
CA ALA A 762 -4.43 -21.24 13.56
C ALA A 762 -3.95 -19.84 13.10
N VAL A 763 -2.87 -19.82 12.31
CA VAL A 763 -2.33 -18.58 11.72
C VAL A 763 -3.20 -18.10 10.55
N ASP A 764 -3.60 -19.00 9.64
CA ASP A 764 -4.42 -18.65 8.49
C ASP A 764 -5.76 -18.04 8.92
N GLU A 765 -6.36 -18.54 10.01
CA GLU A 765 -7.59 -17.97 10.58
C GLU A 765 -7.39 -16.52 11.05
N LEU A 766 -6.28 -16.22 11.73
CA LEU A 766 -6.00 -14.87 12.22
C LEU A 766 -5.61 -13.93 11.07
N VAL A 767 -4.77 -14.39 10.15
CA VAL A 767 -4.34 -13.56 9.01
C VAL A 767 -5.55 -13.12 8.18
N ARG A 768 -6.55 -13.98 7.99
CA ARG A 768 -7.77 -13.66 7.26
C ARG A 768 -8.66 -12.61 7.95
N LEU A 769 -8.47 -12.32 9.23
CA LEU A 769 -9.11 -11.18 9.89
C LEU A 769 -8.50 -9.85 9.41
N VAL A 770 -7.21 -9.82 9.09
CA VAL A 770 -6.48 -8.61 8.71
C VAL A 770 -6.40 -8.46 7.19
N THR A 771 -6.11 -9.54 6.47
CA THR A 771 -5.93 -9.51 5.02
C THR A 771 -6.21 -10.87 4.39
N THR A 772 -6.83 -10.88 3.21
CA THR A 772 -7.08 -12.09 2.43
C THR A 772 -6.28 -12.13 1.12
N ASN A 773 -5.79 -10.99 0.67
CA ASN A 773 -4.88 -10.82 -0.47
C ASN A 773 -4.30 -9.40 -0.45
N VAL A 774 -3.45 -9.05 -1.40
CA VAL A 774 -2.75 -7.74 -1.44
C VAL A 774 -3.64 -6.52 -1.59
N LEU A 775 -4.95 -6.70 -1.82
CA LEU A 775 -5.92 -5.63 -2.05
C LEU A 775 -7.05 -5.62 -1.03
N VAL A 776 -7.26 -6.74 -0.32
CA VAL A 776 -8.32 -6.87 0.68
C VAL A 776 -7.68 -6.96 2.05
N TYR A 777 -7.75 -5.87 2.79
CA TYR A 777 -7.16 -5.75 4.12
C TYR A 777 -7.93 -4.70 4.94
N THR A 778 -7.76 -4.74 6.26
CA THR A 778 -8.33 -3.73 7.14
C THR A 778 -7.45 -2.47 7.19
N SER A 779 -8.13 -1.31 7.23
CA SER A 779 -7.54 -0.01 7.59
C SER A 779 -8.16 0.56 8.86
N ASP A 780 -8.87 -0.26 9.63
CA ASP A 780 -9.48 0.12 10.90
C ASP A 780 -8.48 -0.12 12.03
N ASP A 781 -8.01 0.94 12.66
CA ASP A 781 -7.00 0.93 13.73
C ASP A 781 -7.46 0.15 14.96
N ASP A 782 -8.69 0.40 15.42
CA ASP A 782 -9.26 -0.29 16.59
C ASP A 782 -9.41 -1.79 16.33
N TYR A 783 -9.83 -2.15 15.12
CA TYR A 783 -9.98 -3.53 14.72
C TYR A 783 -8.62 -4.25 14.60
N LEU A 784 -7.63 -3.60 13.94
CA LEU A 784 -6.27 -4.15 13.82
C LEU A 784 -5.64 -4.38 15.19
N ALA A 785 -5.76 -3.39 16.10
CA ALA A 785 -5.28 -3.50 17.47
C ALA A 785 -5.98 -4.64 18.24
N ALA A 786 -7.28 -4.82 18.05
CA ALA A 786 -8.02 -5.93 18.67
C ALA A 786 -7.55 -7.30 18.14
N VAL A 787 -7.29 -7.43 16.84
CA VAL A 787 -6.73 -8.66 16.26
C VAL A 787 -5.32 -8.93 16.77
N ARG A 788 -4.51 -7.89 16.95
CA ARG A 788 -3.16 -8.00 17.55
C ARG A 788 -3.23 -8.55 18.99
N VAL A 789 -4.18 -8.07 19.78
CA VAL A 789 -4.43 -8.60 21.13
C VAL A 789 -4.83 -10.08 21.07
N LEU A 790 -5.75 -10.44 20.19
CA LEU A 790 -6.18 -11.81 19.99
C LEU A 790 -5.01 -12.72 19.59
N LEU A 791 -4.10 -12.25 18.73
CA LEU A 791 -2.89 -12.97 18.34
C LEU A 791 -1.98 -13.23 19.55
N GLY A 792 -1.70 -12.21 20.37
CA GLY A 792 -0.87 -12.35 21.57
C GLY A 792 -1.48 -13.32 22.59
N ASP A 793 -2.79 -13.22 22.85
CA ASP A 793 -3.51 -14.08 23.79
C ASP A 793 -3.52 -15.56 23.31
N ARG A 794 -3.76 -15.80 22.01
CA ARG A 794 -3.72 -17.14 21.41
C ARG A 794 -2.31 -17.74 21.47
N LEU A 795 -1.30 -16.92 21.19
CA LEU A 795 0.09 -17.36 21.26
C LEU A 795 0.48 -17.71 22.71
N GLU A 796 0.16 -16.85 23.68
CA GLU A 796 0.40 -17.14 25.09
C GLU A 796 -0.27 -18.44 25.54
N GLN A 797 -1.52 -18.66 25.12
CA GLN A 797 -2.25 -19.89 25.41
C GLN A 797 -1.60 -21.12 24.76
N ALA A 798 -1.21 -21.03 23.49
CA ALA A 798 -0.58 -22.12 22.76
C ALA A 798 0.78 -22.53 23.36
N LEU A 799 1.53 -21.55 23.88
CA LEU A 799 2.83 -21.82 24.52
C LEU A 799 2.72 -22.38 25.95
N LYS A 800 1.57 -22.19 26.62
CA LYS A 800 1.28 -22.77 27.93
C LYS A 800 0.75 -24.23 27.85
N GLY A 801 0.40 -24.69 26.65
CA GLY A 801 -0.01 -26.06 26.37
C GLY A 801 -1.42 -26.37 26.41
#